data_60a44b9e4791a3972efb1bfcadf21020
#
_entry.id   60a44b9e4791a3972efb1bfcadf21020
#
_cell.length_a   1.000
_cell.length_b   1.000
_cell.length_c   1.000
_cell.angle_alpha   90.00
_cell.angle_beta   90.00
_cell.angle_gamma   90.00
#
_symmetry.space_group_name_H-M   'P 1'
#
loop_
_entity.id
_entity.type
_entity.pdbx_description
1 polymer ?
#
loop_
_entity_poly.entity_id
_entity_poly.type
_entity_poly.pdbx_seq_one_letter_code
_entity_poly.pdbx_strand_id
1 'polypeptide(L)'
;MIVVVFTLLKIYVLVFETNFQDLNVKNINEIQNNLKSRTQFSFAVVGNVENSIDVFDKKILPLINNDDFDFIIFAGDFLLDGGKDKYGAFYKTAKKLKVPVIIVVGDNEVSDFGAKRFYKHFGPYYFSFNVADSNFIFLDTTGETSEEWQKEWLINELENTKKYKNKFVITNRPLEKQSGISLALSDSEYKFSEDYINFLKKTFSDYNITAVFSSDNEDSSNITKLNGVDYLSTGGGGGLLLTMNRPDYNFIKTIVTPQKTSHGLIKLDEGSASTFAKLWKKFWFRLHSWFYISYINFILISAILFFLIYLIYSKLIETPDLYPKYNLRNNTKKRLTIAMFTNNYLPFIGGVPISIARLQKALEEQGHNVYIFAPKYPNDSYEKNVIRCKPLFYYKKGKLIVPITNIFSTKTRKEFLKIKPDIVHIHHPYWLGSIGLKLAKKNNVPIVYTYHTRIEQYNHYIPLLFRKLAGGRIPHMLIKKFANSCDAIIAPTKSAKEYLRNLGVGKIIKVLPTGVDINAFEANDKITSKISLLKEKFAFARDNEIILFSVFRLSKEKNPYFLLKGIKQIKEKTNIKFKCLIAGTGPEEDNMKKFIEKNILSNTVYMLGKIKPEDIPLYYLLADIFIFSSKSETQGMVLLEAMAGSCPVVAIKSSGIENMIIDNENGFKAKDNLSEWCDKIMYLMKNKDVLKEMSKQAHEFSKNYSVETIAKKTLNLYFQIISEK
;
A
#
# COMPACT_ATOMS: atom_id res chain seq x y z
N MET A 1 -9.37 8.73 -17.34
CA MET A 1 -9.64 10.18 -17.17
C MET A 1 -8.37 10.96 -16.81
N ILE A 2 -7.63 10.65 -15.75
CA ILE A 2 -6.40 11.37 -15.35
C ILE A 2 -5.36 11.43 -16.48
N VAL A 3 -5.01 10.30 -17.10
CA VAL A 3 -4.03 10.23 -18.21
C VAL A 3 -4.48 11.11 -19.39
N VAL A 4 -5.76 11.11 -19.72
CA VAL A 4 -6.32 11.95 -20.82
C VAL A 4 -6.17 13.44 -20.50
N VAL A 5 -6.48 13.86 -19.27
CA VAL A 5 -6.32 15.26 -18.84
C VAL A 5 -4.86 15.70 -18.93
N PHE A 6 -3.92 14.87 -18.47
CA PHE A 6 -2.49 15.20 -18.56
C PHE A 6 -1.97 15.19 -19.99
N THR A 7 -2.43 14.26 -20.83
CA THR A 7 -2.09 14.27 -22.26
C THR A 7 -2.59 15.55 -22.93
N LEU A 8 -3.81 15.98 -22.65
CA LEU A 8 -4.36 17.25 -23.17
C LEU A 8 -3.58 18.45 -22.66
N LEU A 9 -3.16 18.47 -21.38
CA LEU A 9 -2.31 19.53 -20.84
C LEU A 9 -0.93 19.57 -21.53
N LYS A 10 -0.31 18.41 -21.77
CA LYS A 10 0.96 18.34 -22.51
C LYS A 10 0.81 18.84 -23.95
N ILE A 11 -0.26 18.46 -24.64
CA ILE A 11 -0.58 18.93 -26.00
C ILE A 11 -0.85 20.45 -25.97
N TYR A 12 -1.60 20.95 -24.99
CA TYR A 12 -1.83 22.37 -24.83
C TYR A 12 -0.54 23.16 -24.68
N VAL A 13 0.37 22.71 -23.78
CA VAL A 13 1.68 23.35 -23.60
C VAL A 13 2.51 23.32 -24.88
N LEU A 14 2.48 22.20 -25.64
CA LEU A 14 3.18 22.06 -26.90
C LEU A 14 2.68 23.01 -27.99
N VAL A 15 1.37 23.14 -28.11
CA VAL A 15 0.71 23.92 -29.17
C VAL A 15 0.72 25.43 -28.88
N PHE A 16 0.55 25.81 -27.61
CA PHE A 16 0.45 27.21 -27.16
C PHE A 16 1.75 27.73 -26.55
N GLU A 17 2.90 27.13 -26.85
CA GLU A 17 4.19 27.63 -26.40
C GLU A 17 4.50 28.99 -27.01
N THR A 18 4.81 29.95 -26.13
CA THR A 18 5.27 31.28 -26.57
C THR A 18 6.72 31.15 -27.06
N ASN A 19 6.94 31.49 -28.33
CA ASN A 19 8.28 31.53 -28.90
C ASN A 19 8.96 32.84 -28.43
N PHE A 20 9.98 32.75 -27.60
CA PHE A 20 10.81 33.88 -27.17
C PHE A 20 12.26 33.64 -27.57
N GLN A 21 12.99 34.69 -27.82
CA GLN A 21 14.40 34.64 -28.26
C GLN A 21 15.16 35.80 -27.63
N ASP A 22 16.47 35.56 -27.40
CA ASP A 22 17.43 36.55 -26.95
C ASP A 22 17.01 37.34 -25.70
N LEU A 23 16.43 36.64 -24.71
CA LEU A 23 15.86 37.28 -23.53
C LEU A 23 16.92 38.02 -22.71
N ASN A 24 18.13 37.45 -22.52
CA ASN A 24 19.20 38.08 -21.80
C ASN A 24 19.63 39.38 -22.48
N VAL A 25 19.77 39.37 -23.82
CA VAL A 25 20.18 40.56 -24.57
C VAL A 25 19.19 41.71 -24.40
N LYS A 26 17.90 41.42 -24.48
CA LYS A 26 16.81 42.41 -24.26
C LYS A 26 16.84 42.97 -22.83
N ASN A 27 16.98 42.10 -21.84
CA ASN A 27 16.97 42.47 -20.44
C ASN A 27 18.24 43.22 -20.04
N ILE A 28 19.44 42.85 -20.57
CA ILE A 28 20.67 43.57 -20.39
C ILE A 28 20.52 45.03 -20.89
N ASN A 29 20.02 45.22 -22.09
CA ASN A 29 19.77 46.56 -22.64
C ASN A 29 18.81 47.37 -21.75
N GLU A 30 17.78 46.74 -21.22
CA GLU A 30 16.84 47.39 -20.30
C GLU A 30 17.55 47.79 -19.00
N ILE A 31 18.32 46.88 -18.36
CA ILE A 31 19.08 47.11 -17.15
C ILE A 31 20.06 48.28 -17.34
N GLN A 32 20.81 48.24 -18.45
CA GLN A 32 21.78 49.29 -18.76
C GLN A 32 21.12 50.65 -18.96
N ASN A 33 19.97 50.70 -19.61
CA ASN A 33 19.20 51.94 -19.78
C ASN A 33 18.66 52.49 -18.46
N ASN A 34 18.04 51.60 -17.64
CA ASN A 34 17.44 51.99 -16.37
C ASN A 34 18.46 52.46 -15.34
N LEU A 35 19.71 51.96 -15.39
CA LEU A 35 20.75 52.23 -14.43
C LEU A 35 21.85 53.21 -14.95
N LYS A 36 21.70 53.74 -16.17
CA LYS A 36 22.70 54.56 -16.84
C LYS A 36 23.14 55.79 -16.01
N SER A 37 22.24 56.39 -15.25
CA SER A 37 22.49 57.57 -14.41
C SER A 37 22.56 57.25 -12.91
N ARG A 38 22.46 56.00 -12.51
CA ARG A 38 22.42 55.60 -11.11
C ARG A 38 23.81 55.15 -10.64
N THR A 39 24.17 55.54 -9.42
CA THR A 39 25.39 55.13 -8.73
C THR A 39 25.12 54.03 -7.69
N GLN A 40 23.87 53.77 -7.40
CA GLN A 40 23.40 52.72 -6.47
C GLN A 40 22.35 51.90 -7.13
N PHE A 41 22.42 50.57 -6.95
CA PHE A 41 21.45 49.62 -7.43
C PHE A 41 21.41 48.35 -6.56
N SER A 42 20.33 47.54 -6.71
CA SER A 42 20.18 46.27 -6.02
C SER A 42 19.78 45.17 -6.96
N PHE A 43 20.26 43.95 -6.69
CA PHE A 43 19.87 42.79 -7.44
C PHE A 43 19.70 41.58 -6.55
N ALA A 44 18.82 40.63 -6.99
CA ALA A 44 18.66 39.34 -6.36
C ALA A 44 19.38 38.25 -7.15
N VAL A 45 19.96 37.27 -6.46
CA VAL A 45 20.46 36.03 -7.08
C VAL A 45 19.69 34.87 -6.53
N VAL A 46 19.14 34.03 -7.44
CA VAL A 46 18.31 32.87 -7.14
C VAL A 46 18.89 31.67 -7.87
N GLY A 47 19.13 30.57 -7.17
CA GLY A 47 19.61 29.31 -7.74
C GLY A 47 18.63 28.16 -7.48
N ASN A 48 18.71 27.09 -8.26
CA ASN A 48 17.97 25.85 -8.08
C ASN A 48 16.45 26.03 -7.96
N VAL A 49 15.80 26.53 -9.01
CA VAL A 49 14.35 26.78 -9.03
C VAL A 49 13.54 25.59 -9.54
N GLU A 50 14.06 24.87 -10.53
CA GLU A 50 13.47 23.64 -11.12
C GLU A 50 11.98 23.76 -11.48
N ASN A 51 11.57 24.85 -12.12
CA ASN A 51 10.16 25.15 -12.43
C ASN A 51 9.22 25.11 -11.20
N SER A 52 9.69 25.40 -10.01
CA SER A 52 8.93 25.32 -8.77
C SER A 52 7.76 26.29 -8.72
N ILE A 53 6.54 25.76 -8.69
CA ILE A 53 5.32 26.56 -8.54
C ILE A 53 5.04 26.87 -7.06
N ASP A 54 5.21 25.89 -6.19
CA ASP A 54 4.79 26.01 -4.79
C ASP A 54 5.73 26.88 -3.94
N VAL A 55 7.00 26.94 -4.30
CA VAL A 55 7.98 27.75 -3.56
C VAL A 55 8.35 29.00 -4.35
N PHE A 56 8.89 28.84 -5.56
CA PHE A 56 9.31 30.02 -6.31
C PHE A 56 8.12 30.91 -6.68
N ASP A 57 7.15 30.39 -7.43
CA ASP A 57 6.05 31.18 -7.98
C ASP A 57 5.11 31.76 -6.90
N LYS A 58 4.84 30.98 -5.84
CA LYS A 58 3.89 31.39 -4.79
C LYS A 58 4.50 32.10 -3.59
N LYS A 59 5.82 31.92 -3.32
CA LYS A 59 6.44 32.47 -2.12
C LYS A 59 7.62 33.41 -2.42
N ILE A 60 8.61 32.97 -3.22
CA ILE A 60 9.82 33.77 -3.51
C ILE A 60 9.48 34.94 -4.45
N LEU A 61 8.79 34.66 -5.54
CA LEU A 61 8.45 35.67 -6.53
C LEU A 61 7.65 36.86 -5.95
N PRO A 62 6.64 36.66 -5.08
CA PRO A 62 5.99 37.79 -4.41
C PRO A 62 6.92 38.61 -3.51
N LEU A 63 7.88 37.98 -2.81
CA LEU A 63 8.85 38.70 -2.00
C LEU A 63 9.77 39.57 -2.87
N ILE A 64 10.27 38.99 -3.97
CA ILE A 64 11.10 39.72 -4.93
C ILE A 64 10.31 40.89 -5.55
N ASN A 65 9.05 40.68 -5.94
CA ASN A 65 8.22 41.73 -6.53
C ASN A 65 7.80 42.86 -5.56
N ASN A 66 7.88 42.60 -4.25
CA ASN A 66 7.55 43.55 -3.20
C ASN A 66 8.83 44.31 -2.64
N ASP A 67 10.02 43.92 -3.07
CA ASP A 67 11.26 44.57 -2.73
C ASP A 67 11.75 45.43 -3.92
N ASP A 68 12.58 46.43 -3.66
CA ASP A 68 13.10 47.37 -4.67
C ASP A 68 14.35 46.80 -5.35
N PHE A 69 14.20 45.71 -6.11
CA PHE A 69 15.30 45.22 -6.95
C PHE A 69 15.26 45.90 -8.32
N ASP A 70 16.45 46.16 -8.86
CA ASP A 70 16.60 46.67 -10.22
C ASP A 70 16.60 45.54 -11.27
N PHE A 71 17.10 44.36 -10.91
CA PHE A 71 17.08 43.15 -11.74
C PHE A 71 17.34 41.90 -10.91
N ILE A 72 17.17 40.75 -11.54
CA ILE A 72 17.32 39.40 -10.91
C ILE A 72 18.27 38.59 -11.78
N ILE A 73 19.10 37.76 -11.13
CA ILE A 73 19.98 36.78 -11.76
C ILE A 73 19.51 35.36 -11.32
N PHE A 74 19.19 34.52 -12.27
CA PHE A 74 19.04 33.09 -12.02
C PHE A 74 20.37 32.39 -12.26
N ALA A 75 20.97 31.86 -11.22
CA ALA A 75 22.32 31.26 -11.25
C ALA A 75 22.34 29.81 -11.73
N GLY A 76 21.44 29.46 -12.66
CA GLY A 76 21.27 28.13 -13.24
C GLY A 76 20.28 27.23 -12.51
N ASP A 77 20.00 26.07 -13.09
CA ASP A 77 19.04 25.06 -12.60
C ASP A 77 17.64 25.65 -12.32
N PHE A 78 17.22 26.59 -13.16
CA PHE A 78 15.89 27.17 -13.08
C PHE A 78 14.82 26.28 -13.74
N LEU A 79 15.24 25.32 -14.59
CA LEU A 79 14.40 24.28 -15.17
C LEU A 79 14.60 22.96 -14.47
N LEU A 80 13.59 22.08 -14.57
CA LEU A 80 13.70 20.71 -14.11
C LEU A 80 14.49 19.82 -15.09
N ASP A 81 14.36 20.10 -16.39
CA ASP A 81 15.11 19.52 -17.49
C ASP A 81 15.07 20.46 -18.73
N GLY A 82 15.91 20.23 -19.73
CA GLY A 82 15.99 21.02 -20.96
C GLY A 82 14.83 20.81 -21.93
N GLY A 83 13.72 20.23 -21.51
CA GLY A 83 12.55 19.99 -22.34
C GLY A 83 11.85 21.28 -22.78
N LYS A 84 11.31 21.29 -23.99
CA LYS A 84 10.63 22.45 -24.59
C LYS A 84 9.51 23.02 -23.73
N ASP A 85 8.74 22.15 -23.09
CA ASP A 85 7.63 22.52 -22.18
C ASP A 85 8.14 23.22 -20.91
N LYS A 86 9.35 22.90 -20.43
CA LYS A 86 9.96 23.54 -19.25
C LYS A 86 10.37 24.95 -19.54
N TYR A 87 10.98 25.21 -20.70
CA TYR A 87 11.31 26.56 -21.15
C TYR A 87 10.06 27.44 -21.29
N GLY A 88 8.96 26.89 -21.85
CA GLY A 88 7.69 27.61 -21.94
C GLY A 88 7.05 27.92 -20.58
N ALA A 89 7.09 26.95 -19.65
CA ALA A 89 6.63 27.13 -18.29
C ALA A 89 7.40 28.22 -17.55
N PHE A 90 8.75 28.18 -17.63
CA PHE A 90 9.59 29.20 -17.03
C PHE A 90 9.32 30.60 -17.60
N TYR A 91 9.19 30.73 -18.90
CA TYR A 91 8.90 32.03 -19.51
C TYR A 91 7.57 32.66 -19.00
N LYS A 92 6.56 31.84 -18.76
CA LYS A 92 5.32 32.29 -18.12
C LYS A 92 5.53 32.78 -16.70
N THR A 93 6.40 32.10 -15.94
CA THR A 93 6.77 32.51 -14.58
C THR A 93 7.62 33.78 -14.59
N ALA A 94 8.62 33.88 -15.48
CA ALA A 94 9.47 35.06 -15.62
C ALA A 94 8.67 36.32 -15.98
N LYS A 95 7.60 36.20 -16.78
CA LYS A 95 6.71 37.33 -17.07
C LYS A 95 5.94 37.91 -15.88
N LYS A 96 5.87 37.21 -14.76
CA LYS A 96 5.26 37.69 -13.51
C LYS A 96 6.21 38.55 -12.70
N LEU A 97 7.51 38.51 -12.99
CA LEU A 97 8.51 39.37 -12.38
C LEU A 97 8.37 40.80 -12.91
N LYS A 98 8.46 41.77 -12.02
CA LYS A 98 8.31 43.19 -12.33
C LYS A 98 9.61 43.83 -12.84
N VAL A 99 10.71 43.13 -12.73
CA VAL A 99 12.04 43.62 -13.08
C VAL A 99 12.73 42.66 -14.07
N PRO A 100 13.70 43.14 -14.86
CA PRO A 100 14.42 42.34 -15.83
C PRO A 100 15.14 41.15 -15.18
N VAL A 101 15.27 40.03 -15.89
CA VAL A 101 15.91 38.80 -15.42
C VAL A 101 17.09 38.45 -16.30
N ILE A 102 18.20 38.05 -15.72
CA ILE A 102 19.37 37.47 -16.39
C ILE A 102 19.45 35.98 -16.05
N ILE A 103 19.62 35.18 -17.05
CA ILE A 103 19.58 33.71 -16.92
C ILE A 103 20.98 33.16 -17.20
N VAL A 104 21.49 32.40 -16.24
CA VAL A 104 22.76 31.63 -16.37
C VAL A 104 22.40 30.18 -16.74
N VAL A 105 23.23 29.56 -17.57
CA VAL A 105 23.08 28.16 -17.95
C VAL A 105 23.43 27.25 -16.77
N GLY A 106 22.63 26.23 -16.52
CA GLY A 106 22.89 25.14 -15.58
C GLY A 106 22.77 23.77 -16.23
N ASP A 107 23.08 22.73 -15.49
CA ASP A 107 23.08 21.35 -15.97
C ASP A 107 21.69 20.89 -16.43
N ASN A 108 20.66 21.31 -15.72
CA ASN A 108 19.27 20.97 -16.06
C ASN A 108 18.87 21.59 -17.41
N GLU A 109 19.30 22.81 -17.69
CA GLU A 109 18.97 23.54 -18.90
C GLU A 109 19.53 22.89 -20.16
N VAL A 110 20.71 22.26 -20.07
CA VAL A 110 21.36 21.59 -21.23
C VAL A 110 20.98 20.15 -21.37
N SER A 111 20.38 19.54 -20.37
CA SER A 111 19.88 18.17 -20.42
C SER A 111 18.80 17.99 -21.50
N ASP A 112 18.47 16.77 -21.89
CA ASP A 112 17.41 16.46 -22.88
C ASP A 112 17.48 17.28 -24.19
N PHE A 113 18.71 17.45 -24.72
CA PHE A 113 18.99 18.29 -25.91
C PHE A 113 18.63 19.78 -25.70
N GLY A 114 18.67 20.25 -24.46
CA GLY A 114 18.32 21.62 -24.08
C GLY A 114 19.34 22.67 -24.52
N ALA A 115 20.62 22.32 -24.73
CA ALA A 115 21.70 23.24 -25.05
C ALA A 115 21.35 24.22 -26.21
N LYS A 116 20.88 23.72 -27.34
CA LYS A 116 20.44 24.59 -28.47
C LYS A 116 19.26 25.45 -28.13
N ARG A 117 18.33 24.97 -27.23
CA ARG A 117 17.17 25.74 -26.79
C ARG A 117 17.60 26.88 -25.88
N PHE A 118 18.52 26.61 -24.95
CA PHE A 118 19.07 27.65 -24.10
C PHE A 118 19.67 28.78 -24.94
N TYR A 119 20.58 28.43 -25.87
CA TYR A 119 21.19 29.42 -26.74
C TYR A 119 20.17 30.26 -27.54
N LYS A 120 19.15 29.63 -28.08
CA LYS A 120 18.09 30.28 -28.83
C LYS A 120 17.25 31.22 -27.96
N HIS A 121 16.96 30.84 -26.72
CA HIS A 121 16.05 31.60 -25.84
C HIS A 121 16.77 32.69 -25.06
N PHE A 122 18.01 32.44 -24.64
CA PHE A 122 18.75 33.34 -23.72
C PHE A 122 20.03 33.89 -24.32
N GLY A 123 20.65 33.24 -25.26
CA GLY A 123 21.93 33.65 -25.83
C GLY A 123 23.11 32.79 -25.40
N PRO A 124 24.36 33.31 -25.43
CA PRO A 124 25.55 32.52 -25.17
C PRO A 124 25.63 31.97 -23.76
N TYR A 125 26.39 30.88 -23.56
CA TYR A 125 26.56 30.21 -22.27
C TYR A 125 27.46 30.99 -21.32
N TYR A 126 28.44 31.76 -21.84
CA TYR A 126 29.26 32.68 -21.09
C TYR A 126 29.26 34.03 -21.79
N PHE A 127 29.21 35.10 -21.01
CA PHE A 127 29.11 36.49 -21.49
C PHE A 127 29.39 37.47 -20.36
N SER A 128 29.49 38.75 -20.69
CA SER A 128 29.60 39.80 -19.71
C SER A 128 28.72 41.00 -20.09
N PHE A 129 28.43 41.85 -19.12
CA PHE A 129 27.90 43.18 -19.34
C PHE A 129 28.31 44.15 -18.24
N ASN A 130 28.24 45.42 -18.56
CA ASN A 130 28.64 46.48 -17.63
C ASN A 130 27.44 47.38 -17.30
N VAL A 131 27.31 47.72 -16.04
CA VAL A 131 26.30 48.67 -15.57
C VAL A 131 26.83 49.51 -14.44
N ALA A 132 26.63 50.85 -14.48
CA ALA A 132 27.24 51.80 -13.57
C ALA A 132 28.76 51.54 -13.41
N ASP A 133 29.27 51.43 -12.20
CA ASP A 133 30.68 51.15 -11.89
C ASP A 133 30.95 49.65 -11.68
N SER A 134 30.14 48.77 -12.31
CA SER A 134 30.21 47.35 -12.08
C SER A 134 30.25 46.54 -13.37
N ASN A 135 31.04 45.47 -13.39
CA ASN A 135 31.12 44.45 -14.45
C ASN A 135 30.54 43.13 -13.94
N PHE A 136 29.65 42.54 -14.72
CA PHE A 136 29.05 41.24 -14.45
C PHE A 136 29.57 40.23 -15.46
N ILE A 137 30.16 39.14 -14.98
CA ILE A 137 30.80 38.08 -15.76
C ILE A 137 30.02 36.78 -15.49
N PHE A 138 29.58 36.09 -16.54
CA PHE A 138 28.85 34.85 -16.48
C PHE A 138 29.69 33.76 -17.12
N LEU A 139 29.90 32.65 -16.41
CA LEU A 139 30.73 31.53 -16.86
C LEU A 139 29.88 30.28 -17.00
N ASP A 140 30.19 29.52 -18.03
CA ASP A 140 29.58 28.21 -18.23
C ASP A 140 30.26 27.15 -17.36
N THR A 141 29.50 26.54 -16.46
CA THR A 141 29.97 25.44 -15.61
C THR A 141 29.31 24.09 -15.98
N THR A 142 28.62 24.00 -17.13
CA THR A 142 27.94 22.77 -17.59
C THR A 142 28.86 21.87 -18.43
N GLY A 143 29.99 22.42 -18.88
CA GLY A 143 30.92 21.74 -19.80
C GLY A 143 30.48 21.73 -21.25
N GLU A 144 29.49 22.53 -21.64
CA GLU A 144 29.10 22.73 -23.05
C GLU A 144 30.13 23.59 -23.81
N THR A 145 30.96 24.36 -23.09
CA THR A 145 32.04 25.15 -23.69
C THR A 145 33.41 24.78 -23.11
N SER A 146 34.47 24.86 -23.97
CA SER A 146 35.82 24.48 -23.60
C SER A 146 36.39 25.39 -22.49
N GLU A 147 37.10 24.79 -21.53
CA GLU A 147 37.81 25.50 -20.46
C GLU A 147 38.84 26.51 -21.01
N GLU A 148 39.57 26.11 -22.09
CA GLU A 148 40.60 26.96 -22.70
C GLU A 148 40.00 28.23 -23.29
N TRP A 149 38.85 28.09 -24.01
CA TRP A 149 38.18 29.28 -24.57
C TRP A 149 37.67 30.21 -23.47
N GLN A 150 37.15 29.67 -22.40
CA GLN A 150 36.69 30.49 -21.25
C GLN A 150 37.88 31.16 -20.55
N LYS A 151 39.05 30.48 -20.37
CA LYS A 151 40.26 31.07 -19.81
C LYS A 151 40.71 32.27 -20.61
N GLU A 152 40.92 32.13 -21.90
CA GLU A 152 41.35 33.20 -22.79
C GLU A 152 40.37 34.38 -22.79
N TRP A 153 39.11 34.07 -22.93
CA TRP A 153 38.06 35.09 -22.92
C TRP A 153 37.98 35.83 -21.58
N LEU A 154 38.04 35.10 -20.44
CA LEU A 154 37.98 35.69 -19.10
C LEU A 154 39.14 36.66 -18.84
N ILE A 155 40.37 36.28 -19.18
CA ILE A 155 41.53 37.15 -19.02
C ILE A 155 41.36 38.43 -19.85
N ASN A 156 40.99 38.31 -21.12
CA ASN A 156 40.73 39.43 -22.01
C ASN A 156 39.63 40.35 -21.46
N GLU A 157 38.55 39.78 -20.96
CA GLU A 157 37.46 40.55 -20.37
C GLU A 157 37.87 41.29 -19.11
N LEU A 158 38.61 40.64 -18.22
CA LEU A 158 39.11 41.24 -16.96
C LEU A 158 40.15 42.36 -17.24
N GLU A 159 40.98 42.20 -18.28
CA GLU A 159 41.90 43.26 -18.74
C GLU A 159 41.14 44.50 -19.24
N ASN A 160 40.10 44.29 -20.07
CA ASN A 160 39.28 45.37 -20.65
C ASN A 160 38.41 46.07 -19.60
N THR A 161 38.10 45.39 -18.52
CA THR A 161 37.19 45.85 -17.46
C THR A 161 37.90 46.26 -16.18
N LYS A 162 39.23 46.47 -16.21
CA LYS A 162 40.03 46.94 -15.05
C LYS A 162 39.52 48.23 -14.40
N LYS A 163 38.91 49.09 -15.20
CA LYS A 163 38.35 50.38 -14.73
C LYS A 163 37.18 50.29 -13.80
N TYR A 164 36.41 49.14 -13.85
CA TYR A 164 35.21 48.96 -13.03
C TYR A 164 35.61 48.62 -11.59
N LYS A 165 34.97 49.30 -10.65
CA LYS A 165 35.24 49.15 -9.22
C LYS A 165 34.75 47.80 -8.70
N ASN A 166 33.56 47.41 -9.07
CA ASN A 166 32.98 46.13 -8.66
C ASN A 166 32.99 45.12 -9.82
N LYS A 167 33.41 43.90 -9.54
CA LYS A 167 33.36 42.81 -10.51
C LYS A 167 32.64 41.62 -9.89
N PHE A 168 31.58 41.18 -10.51
CA PHE A 168 30.75 40.06 -10.05
C PHE A 168 30.87 38.91 -11.03
N VAL A 169 31.17 37.73 -10.51
CA VAL A 169 31.17 36.49 -11.33
C VAL A 169 29.99 35.62 -10.93
N ILE A 170 29.29 35.08 -11.92
CA ILE A 170 28.14 34.20 -11.73
C ILE A 170 28.43 32.89 -12.40
N THR A 171 28.28 31.79 -11.65
CA THR A 171 28.44 30.41 -12.11
C THR A 171 27.23 29.60 -11.69
N ASN A 172 26.95 28.49 -12.37
CA ASN A 172 25.91 27.57 -11.86
C ASN A 172 26.46 26.77 -10.67
N ARG A 173 27.65 26.19 -10.77
CA ARG A 173 28.24 25.36 -9.70
C ARG A 173 29.19 26.14 -8.81
N PRO A 174 29.21 25.87 -7.48
CA PRO A 174 30.21 26.41 -6.58
C PRO A 174 31.62 25.95 -6.98
N LEU A 175 32.63 26.81 -6.76
CA LEU A 175 34.04 26.46 -7.02
C LEU A 175 34.72 25.71 -5.87
N GLU A 176 34.04 25.51 -4.76
CA GLU A 176 34.50 24.71 -3.62
C GLU A 176 33.67 23.47 -3.47
N LYS A 177 34.36 22.30 -3.40
CA LYS A 177 33.68 21.03 -3.01
C LYS A 177 33.28 21.15 -1.54
N GLN A 178 32.01 21.09 -1.26
CA GLN A 178 31.54 20.87 0.12
C GLN A 178 31.69 19.42 0.48
N SER A 179 32.25 19.12 1.66
CA SER A 179 32.36 17.78 2.22
C SER A 179 31.00 17.32 2.79
N GLY A 180 30.06 16.99 1.94
CA GLY A 180 28.78 16.37 2.28
C GLY A 180 28.77 14.91 1.89
N ILE A 181 28.08 14.07 2.65
CA ILE A 181 27.83 12.65 2.34
C ILE A 181 26.87 12.60 1.14
N SER A 182 27.44 12.48 -0.06
CA SER A 182 26.68 12.21 -1.27
C SER A 182 26.04 10.84 -1.14
N LEU A 183 24.70 10.77 -1.09
CA LEU A 183 24.00 9.52 -1.39
C LEU A 183 24.30 9.15 -2.86
N ALA A 184 24.74 7.93 -3.11
CA ALA A 184 25.22 7.34 -4.36
C ALA A 184 24.22 7.34 -5.55
N LEU A 185 23.43 8.39 -5.73
CA LEU A 185 22.46 8.59 -6.82
C LEU A 185 22.68 9.92 -7.57
N SER A 186 23.68 10.71 -7.22
CA SER A 186 24.09 11.92 -7.93
C SER A 186 25.55 11.81 -8.34
N ASP A 187 25.84 10.94 -9.31
CA ASP A 187 27.08 11.01 -10.10
C ASP A 187 27.02 12.21 -11.07
N SER A 188 26.85 13.41 -10.55
CA SER A 188 27.25 14.59 -11.28
C SER A 188 28.75 14.79 -11.00
N GLU A 189 29.59 14.03 -11.72
CA GLU A 189 31.02 14.32 -11.79
C GLU A 189 31.20 15.81 -12.05
N TYR A 190 32.05 16.47 -11.23
CA TYR A 190 32.51 17.80 -11.54
C TYR A 190 33.13 17.76 -12.94
N LYS A 191 32.46 18.40 -13.90
CA LYS A 191 32.86 18.37 -15.32
C LYS A 191 34.13 19.23 -15.56
N PHE A 192 34.57 20.02 -14.57
CA PHE A 192 35.76 20.86 -14.64
C PHE A 192 36.96 20.19 -14.00
N SER A 193 38.12 20.42 -14.66
CA SER A 193 39.41 20.01 -14.12
C SER A 193 39.74 20.80 -12.85
N GLU A 194 40.46 20.16 -11.91
CA GLU A 194 40.98 20.86 -10.73
C GLU A 194 41.87 22.03 -11.13
N ASP A 195 42.61 21.92 -12.26
CA ASP A 195 43.44 22.97 -12.82
C ASP A 195 42.61 24.19 -13.22
N TYR A 196 41.43 24.01 -13.77
CA TYR A 196 40.57 25.12 -14.14
C TYR A 196 39.97 25.80 -12.89
N ILE A 197 39.56 25.07 -11.91
CA ILE A 197 39.08 25.63 -10.64
C ILE A 197 40.18 26.44 -9.96
N ASN A 198 41.40 25.92 -9.91
CA ASN A 198 42.54 26.61 -9.32
C ASN A 198 42.91 27.87 -10.12
N PHE A 199 42.86 27.79 -11.46
CA PHE A 199 43.03 28.96 -12.33
C PHE A 199 41.98 30.03 -12.01
N LEU A 200 40.71 29.69 -11.91
CA LEU A 200 39.64 30.66 -11.60
C LEU A 200 39.85 31.30 -10.23
N LYS A 201 40.12 30.52 -9.17
CA LYS A 201 40.39 31.06 -7.81
C LYS A 201 41.53 32.02 -7.78
N LYS A 202 42.64 31.69 -8.45
CA LYS A 202 43.80 32.57 -8.58
C LYS A 202 43.45 33.85 -9.34
N THR A 203 42.85 33.72 -10.50
CA THR A 203 42.45 34.85 -11.37
C THR A 203 41.47 35.76 -10.64
N PHE A 204 40.50 35.25 -9.89
CA PHE A 204 39.56 36.08 -9.14
C PHE A 204 40.25 36.90 -8.03
N SER A 205 41.24 36.32 -7.38
CA SER A 205 42.05 37.04 -6.41
C SER A 205 42.94 38.11 -7.09
N ASP A 206 43.63 37.75 -8.17
CA ASP A 206 44.58 38.65 -8.87
C ASP A 206 43.87 39.87 -9.48
N TYR A 207 42.63 39.71 -9.95
CA TYR A 207 41.84 40.81 -10.53
C TYR A 207 40.83 41.46 -9.57
N ASN A 208 40.96 41.18 -8.26
CA ASN A 208 40.10 41.73 -7.19
C ASN A 208 38.60 41.59 -7.52
N ILE A 209 38.14 40.37 -7.79
CA ILE A 209 36.72 40.09 -7.94
C ILE A 209 35.99 40.38 -6.63
N THR A 210 34.91 41.15 -6.68
CA THR A 210 34.16 41.56 -5.50
C THR A 210 33.39 40.38 -4.89
N ALA A 211 32.65 39.63 -5.72
CA ALA A 211 31.91 38.47 -5.27
C ALA A 211 31.70 37.48 -6.41
N VAL A 212 31.62 36.20 -6.04
CA VAL A 212 31.26 35.06 -6.88
C VAL A 212 29.95 34.50 -6.38
N PHE A 213 28.94 34.40 -7.25
CA PHE A 213 27.64 33.81 -6.95
C PHE A 213 27.48 32.47 -7.66
N SER A 214 26.92 31.52 -6.96
CA SER A 214 26.64 30.18 -7.53
C SER A 214 25.33 29.60 -7.04
N SER A 215 24.80 28.63 -7.80
CA SER A 215 23.74 27.74 -7.36
C SER A 215 24.33 26.51 -6.69
N ASP A 216 23.65 25.96 -5.67
CA ASP A 216 24.07 24.73 -4.98
C ASP A 216 22.85 23.89 -4.65
N ASN A 217 22.86 22.62 -5.06
CA ASN A 217 21.76 21.67 -4.81
C ASN A 217 21.97 20.85 -3.53
N GLU A 218 23.19 20.86 -2.98
CA GLU A 218 23.56 20.08 -1.79
C GLU A 218 23.36 20.86 -0.48
N ASP A 219 23.68 22.17 -0.50
CA ASP A 219 23.48 23.02 0.67
C ASP A 219 22.67 24.27 0.31
N SER A 220 21.74 24.62 1.15
CA SER A 220 20.78 25.69 0.85
C SER A 220 21.40 27.09 0.74
N SER A 221 22.52 27.35 1.42
CA SER A 221 23.24 28.63 1.34
C SER A 221 24.58 28.59 2.05
N ASN A 222 25.60 29.16 1.43
CA ASN A 222 26.91 29.38 2.06
C ASN A 222 27.45 30.75 1.70
N ILE A 223 28.11 31.40 2.65
CA ILE A 223 28.82 32.66 2.45
C ILE A 223 30.24 32.48 3.05
N THR A 224 31.24 32.44 2.18
CA THR A 224 32.66 32.31 2.58
C THR A 224 33.48 33.42 1.97
N LYS A 225 34.57 33.78 2.64
CA LYS A 225 35.54 34.76 2.12
C LYS A 225 36.87 34.09 1.95
N LEU A 226 37.39 34.07 0.71
CA LEU A 226 38.68 33.49 0.39
C LEU A 226 39.52 34.49 -0.40
N ASN A 227 40.73 34.78 0.05
CA ASN A 227 41.68 35.67 -0.61
C ASN A 227 41.08 37.03 -1.02
N GLY A 228 40.23 37.60 -0.18
CA GLY A 228 39.59 38.90 -0.43
C GLY A 228 38.31 38.85 -1.26
N VAL A 229 37.98 37.73 -1.87
CA VAL A 229 36.76 37.51 -2.70
C VAL A 229 35.63 36.91 -1.85
N ASP A 230 34.43 37.43 -1.96
CA ASP A 230 33.23 36.89 -1.30
C ASP A 230 32.60 35.81 -2.20
N TYR A 231 32.50 34.55 -1.72
CA TYR A 231 31.84 33.42 -2.41
C TYR A 231 30.48 33.18 -1.76
N LEU A 232 29.44 33.29 -2.56
CA LEU A 232 28.05 33.18 -2.10
C LEU A 232 27.32 32.13 -2.93
N SER A 233 26.78 31.12 -2.26
CA SER A 233 25.95 30.13 -2.91
C SER A 233 24.49 30.18 -2.43
N THR A 234 23.56 29.90 -3.32
CA THR A 234 22.11 29.82 -3.06
C THR A 234 21.51 28.68 -3.84
N GLY A 235 20.98 27.68 -3.14
CA GLY A 235 20.26 26.54 -3.74
C GLY A 235 18.77 26.52 -3.37
N GLY A 236 18.32 27.53 -2.63
CA GLY A 236 16.99 27.57 -2.02
C GLY A 236 15.88 28.15 -2.90
N GLY A 237 16.03 28.24 -4.22
CA GLY A 237 15.04 28.82 -5.13
C GLY A 237 13.73 28.04 -5.29
N GLY A 238 13.62 26.85 -4.71
CA GLY A 238 12.41 26.04 -4.74
C GLY A 238 12.54 24.68 -5.37
N GLY A 239 13.69 24.33 -5.94
CA GLY A 239 14.02 23.00 -6.45
C GLY A 239 14.22 21.96 -5.34
N LEU A 240 14.57 20.75 -5.73
CA LEU A 240 14.82 19.64 -4.82
C LEU A 240 16.15 19.86 -4.07
N LEU A 241 16.09 19.96 -2.74
CA LEU A 241 17.25 19.96 -1.89
C LEU A 241 17.58 18.53 -1.45
N LEU A 242 18.81 18.08 -1.71
CA LEU A 242 19.29 16.72 -1.42
C LEU A 242 19.56 16.48 0.07
N THR A 243 19.74 17.52 0.87
CA THR A 243 19.99 17.41 2.31
C THR A 243 18.76 17.02 3.11
N MET A 244 18.91 16.04 4.03
CA MET A 244 17.82 15.56 4.91
C MET A 244 17.46 16.57 6.02
N ASN A 245 18.26 17.60 6.24
CA ASN A 245 18.01 18.66 7.21
C ASN A 245 17.18 19.78 6.57
N ARG A 246 16.33 20.42 7.33
CA ARG A 246 15.31 21.41 6.94
C ARG A 246 15.64 22.20 5.67
N PRO A 247 14.78 22.17 4.62
CA PRO A 247 15.01 22.98 3.44
C PRO A 247 14.92 24.48 3.81
N ASP A 248 16.05 25.16 3.77
CA ASP A 248 16.10 26.62 3.91
C ASP A 248 15.93 27.25 2.53
N TYR A 249 14.69 27.49 2.11
CA TYR A 249 14.43 28.25 0.89
C TYR A 249 14.93 29.68 1.06
N ASN A 250 15.69 30.15 0.08
CA ASN A 250 16.40 31.43 0.20
C ASN A 250 16.76 32.00 -1.17
N PHE A 251 17.16 33.26 -1.16
CA PHE A 251 17.84 33.97 -2.25
C PHE A 251 18.79 35.02 -1.68
N ILE A 252 19.76 35.46 -2.47
CA ILE A 252 20.73 36.46 -2.06
C ILE A 252 20.27 37.83 -2.56
N LYS A 253 20.21 38.82 -1.65
CA LYS A 253 20.05 40.23 -1.95
C LYS A 253 21.40 40.92 -1.93
N THR A 254 21.75 41.61 -3.03
CA THR A 254 22.97 42.42 -3.11
C THR A 254 22.63 43.87 -3.37
N ILE A 255 23.21 44.75 -2.56
CA ILE A 255 23.07 46.19 -2.70
C ILE A 255 24.46 46.78 -3.01
N VAL A 256 24.56 47.47 -4.13
CA VAL A 256 25.79 48.14 -4.57
C VAL A 256 25.60 49.62 -4.38
N THR A 257 26.53 50.22 -3.60
CA THR A 257 26.60 51.64 -3.38
C THR A 257 27.99 52.16 -3.76
N PRO A 258 28.19 53.47 -3.95
CA PRO A 258 29.51 54.03 -4.23
C PRO A 258 30.57 53.70 -3.19
N GLN A 259 30.16 53.50 -1.93
CA GLN A 259 31.08 53.24 -0.79
C GLN A 259 31.39 51.75 -0.64
N LYS A 260 30.39 50.89 -0.70
CA LYS A 260 30.53 49.43 -0.46
C LYS A 260 29.47 48.61 -1.17
N THR A 261 29.79 47.33 -1.37
CA THR A 261 28.84 46.30 -1.73
C THR A 261 28.45 45.51 -0.48
N SER A 262 27.18 45.20 -0.30
CA SER A 262 26.66 44.40 0.81
C SER A 262 25.81 43.27 0.30
N HIS A 263 25.97 42.10 0.90
CA HIS A 263 25.22 40.89 0.56
C HIS A 263 24.40 40.45 1.75
N GLY A 264 23.17 40.03 1.52
CA GLY A 264 22.27 39.51 2.54
C GLY A 264 21.51 38.25 2.03
N LEU A 265 21.48 37.24 2.86
CA LEU A 265 20.70 36.04 2.59
C LEU A 265 19.27 36.25 3.10
N ILE A 266 18.32 36.23 2.23
CA ILE A 266 16.88 36.30 2.56
C ILE A 266 16.34 34.88 2.66
N LYS A 267 16.02 34.46 3.88
CA LYS A 267 15.47 33.13 4.16
C LYS A 267 13.94 33.23 4.27
N LEU A 268 13.26 32.22 3.70
CA LEU A 268 11.82 32.03 3.88
C LEU A 268 11.57 31.35 5.23
N ASP A 269 10.76 31.97 6.09
CA ASP A 269 10.29 31.33 7.31
C ASP A 269 9.16 30.34 6.93
N GLU A 270 9.52 29.06 6.85
CA GLU A 270 8.52 27.99 6.80
C GLU A 270 8.06 27.71 8.23
N GLY A 271 6.99 28.36 8.68
CA GLY A 271 6.32 28.01 9.93
C GLY A 271 6.19 26.49 10.09
N SER A 272 6.09 26.00 11.33
CA SER A 272 6.09 24.57 11.71
C SER A 272 4.99 23.76 11.01
N ALA A 273 5.23 23.39 9.76
CA ALA A 273 4.31 22.53 9.03
C ALA A 273 4.30 21.12 9.64
N SER A 274 3.12 20.54 9.86
CA SER A 274 2.97 19.19 10.41
C SER A 274 3.71 18.15 9.55
N THR A 275 4.21 17.09 10.18
CA THR A 275 4.92 15.98 9.51
C THR A 275 4.13 15.41 8.33
N PHE A 276 2.79 15.41 8.41
CA PHE A 276 1.90 14.97 7.34
C PHE A 276 1.93 15.95 6.14
N ALA A 277 1.95 17.26 6.38
CA ALA A 277 2.03 18.25 5.31
C ALA A 277 3.38 18.17 4.57
N LYS A 278 4.49 17.90 5.29
CA LYS A 278 5.83 17.67 4.69
C LYS A 278 5.87 16.41 3.84
N LEU A 279 5.29 15.29 4.30
CA LEU A 279 5.17 14.04 3.53
C LEU A 279 4.27 14.23 2.31
N TRP A 280 3.18 14.97 2.42
CA TRP A 280 2.27 15.27 1.33
C TRP A 280 2.93 16.15 0.27
N LYS A 281 3.72 17.18 0.67
CA LYS A 281 4.51 18.00 -0.23
C LYS A 281 5.56 17.19 -1.00
N LYS A 282 6.31 16.29 -0.31
CA LYS A 282 7.28 15.38 -0.96
C LYS A 282 6.59 14.43 -1.94
N PHE A 283 5.44 13.89 -1.58
CA PHE A 283 4.65 13.03 -2.47
C PHE A 283 4.14 13.81 -3.69
N TRP A 284 3.60 15.02 -3.47
CA TRP A 284 3.09 15.87 -4.54
C TRP A 284 4.19 16.36 -5.47
N PHE A 285 5.34 16.72 -4.93
CA PHE A 285 6.52 17.12 -5.72
C PHE A 285 7.01 15.96 -6.60
N ARG A 286 7.13 14.73 -6.05
CA ARG A 286 7.44 13.53 -6.85
C ARG A 286 6.39 13.25 -7.91
N LEU A 287 5.12 13.36 -7.57
CA LEU A 287 4.04 13.15 -8.54
C LEU A 287 4.10 14.21 -9.66
N HIS A 288 4.32 15.47 -9.29
CA HIS A 288 4.44 16.59 -10.20
C HIS A 288 5.68 16.46 -11.10
N SER A 289 6.82 16.07 -10.55
CA SER A 289 8.03 15.82 -11.34
C SER A 289 7.84 14.68 -12.35
N TRP A 290 7.05 13.65 -12.03
CA TRP A 290 6.70 12.59 -12.98
C TRP A 290 5.91 13.09 -14.20
N PHE A 291 5.13 14.15 -14.06
CA PHE A 291 4.38 14.75 -15.18
C PHE A 291 5.22 15.73 -16.01
N TYR A 292 6.32 16.24 -15.46
CA TYR A 292 7.29 17.07 -16.20
C TYR A 292 8.46 16.27 -16.79
N ILE A 293 8.37 14.95 -16.82
CA ILE A 293 9.35 14.07 -17.48
C ILE A 293 9.36 14.33 -18.99
N SER A 294 10.49 14.02 -19.65
CA SER A 294 10.63 14.15 -21.10
C SER A 294 9.47 13.48 -21.86
N TYR A 295 9.16 13.96 -23.05
CA TYR A 295 8.05 13.40 -23.87
C TYR A 295 8.17 11.89 -24.08
N ILE A 296 9.39 11.37 -24.24
CA ILE A 296 9.66 9.94 -24.40
C ILE A 296 9.24 9.17 -23.15
N ASN A 297 9.69 9.60 -21.98
CA ASN A 297 9.33 8.97 -20.72
C ASN A 297 7.84 9.08 -20.40
N PHE A 298 7.21 10.22 -20.73
CA PHE A 298 5.76 10.40 -20.59
C PHE A 298 4.98 9.42 -21.47
N ILE A 299 5.39 9.21 -22.72
CA ILE A 299 4.78 8.24 -23.64
C ILE A 299 4.96 6.82 -23.09
N LEU A 300 6.17 6.46 -22.62
CA LEU A 300 6.45 5.15 -22.05
C LEU A 300 5.60 4.87 -20.81
N ILE A 301 5.53 5.82 -19.87
CA ILE A 301 4.71 5.68 -18.65
C ILE A 301 3.22 5.58 -19.02
N SER A 302 2.76 6.40 -19.96
CA SER A 302 1.38 6.35 -20.44
C SER A 302 1.07 5.00 -21.10
N ALA A 303 1.97 4.48 -21.93
CA ALA A 303 1.83 3.17 -22.55
C ALA A 303 1.79 2.05 -21.51
N ILE A 304 2.65 2.09 -20.49
CA ILE A 304 2.64 1.13 -19.36
C ILE A 304 1.33 1.21 -18.59
N LEU A 305 0.84 2.42 -18.29
CA LEU A 305 -0.44 2.61 -17.59
C LEU A 305 -1.63 2.11 -18.43
N PHE A 306 -1.66 2.40 -19.73
CA PHE A 306 -2.69 1.87 -20.64
C PHE A 306 -2.63 0.36 -20.74
N PHE A 307 -1.43 -0.22 -20.79
CA PHE A 307 -1.24 -1.68 -20.79
C PHE A 307 -1.72 -2.31 -19.47
N LEU A 308 -1.43 -1.70 -18.32
CA LEU A 308 -1.93 -2.14 -17.02
C LEU A 308 -3.46 -2.02 -16.94
N ILE A 309 -4.03 -0.91 -17.41
CA ILE A 309 -5.49 -0.72 -17.50
C ILE A 309 -6.10 -1.79 -18.42
N TYR A 310 -5.49 -2.06 -19.58
CA TYR A 310 -5.92 -3.13 -20.49
C TYR A 310 -5.86 -4.50 -19.81
N LEU A 311 -4.78 -4.82 -19.08
CA LEU A 311 -4.68 -6.08 -18.33
C LEU A 311 -5.76 -6.18 -17.23
N ILE A 312 -6.03 -5.09 -16.52
CA ILE A 312 -7.10 -5.03 -15.51
C ILE A 312 -8.46 -5.15 -16.20
N TYR A 313 -8.68 -4.42 -17.29
CA TYR A 313 -9.89 -4.46 -18.08
C TYR A 313 -10.14 -5.86 -18.65
N SER A 314 -9.16 -6.48 -19.30
CA SER A 314 -9.25 -7.83 -19.86
C SER A 314 -9.56 -8.89 -18.78
N LYS A 315 -9.03 -8.68 -17.56
CA LYS A 315 -9.32 -9.57 -16.42
C LYS A 315 -10.67 -9.33 -15.76
N LEU A 316 -11.14 -8.07 -15.74
CA LEU A 316 -12.41 -7.69 -15.11
C LEU A 316 -13.62 -7.87 -16.06
N ILE A 317 -13.40 -7.70 -17.37
CA ILE A 317 -14.46 -7.63 -18.39
C ILE A 317 -14.37 -8.78 -19.41
N GLU A 318 -13.55 -9.82 -19.15
CA GLU A 318 -13.65 -11.03 -19.96
C GLU A 318 -15.12 -11.48 -20.01
N THR A 319 -15.78 -11.25 -21.13
CA THR A 319 -17.12 -11.80 -21.40
C THR A 319 -16.97 -13.31 -21.42
N PRO A 320 -17.78 -14.07 -20.65
CA PRO A 320 -17.80 -15.52 -20.77
C PRO A 320 -18.14 -15.87 -22.21
N ASP A 321 -17.46 -16.87 -22.75
CA ASP A 321 -17.80 -17.45 -24.06
C ASP A 321 -19.27 -17.87 -24.00
N LEU A 322 -20.12 -17.20 -24.77
CA LEU A 322 -21.57 -17.42 -24.76
C LEU A 322 -21.96 -18.73 -25.46
N TYR A 323 -20.99 -19.40 -26.08
CA TYR A 323 -21.22 -20.66 -26.76
C TYR A 323 -20.61 -21.85 -25.99
N PRO A 324 -21.35 -22.52 -25.10
CA PRO A 324 -20.88 -23.75 -24.48
C PRO A 324 -20.67 -24.81 -25.57
N LYS A 325 -19.44 -25.28 -25.71
CA LYS A 325 -19.18 -26.47 -26.54
C LYS A 325 -19.74 -27.67 -25.80
N TYR A 326 -20.84 -28.23 -26.30
CA TYR A 326 -21.41 -29.45 -25.79
C TYR A 326 -20.53 -30.66 -26.19
N ASN A 327 -19.61 -31.01 -25.30
CA ASN A 327 -18.95 -32.32 -25.35
C ASN A 327 -19.62 -33.21 -24.32
N LEU A 328 -20.56 -34.04 -24.78
CA LEU A 328 -21.13 -35.11 -23.97
C LEU A 328 -20.01 -36.11 -23.65
N ARG A 329 -19.39 -35.94 -22.53
CA ARG A 329 -18.51 -36.94 -21.91
C ARG A 329 -19.42 -37.89 -21.12
N ASN A 330 -19.70 -39.08 -21.65
CA ASN A 330 -20.23 -40.19 -20.89
C ASN A 330 -19.17 -40.59 -19.83
N ASN A 331 -19.24 -39.99 -18.65
CA ASN A 331 -18.25 -40.17 -17.61
C ASN A 331 -18.73 -41.20 -16.60
N THR A 332 -18.42 -42.47 -16.87
CA THR A 332 -18.65 -43.63 -15.95
C THR A 332 -17.54 -43.78 -14.92
N LYS A 333 -16.70 -42.74 -14.71
CA LYS A 333 -15.58 -42.82 -13.78
C LYS A 333 -16.05 -42.90 -12.34
N LYS A 334 -15.79 -44.04 -11.69
CA LYS A 334 -16.00 -44.23 -10.25
C LYS A 334 -15.05 -43.41 -9.37
N ARG A 335 -13.85 -43.00 -9.91
CA ARG A 335 -12.81 -42.29 -9.19
C ARG A 335 -12.50 -40.95 -9.87
N LEU A 336 -12.64 -39.86 -9.14
CA LEU A 336 -12.36 -38.50 -9.64
C LEU A 336 -10.96 -38.03 -9.25
N THR A 337 -10.35 -37.22 -10.12
CA THR A 337 -9.17 -36.37 -9.84
C THR A 337 -9.65 -34.94 -9.66
N ILE A 338 -9.50 -34.41 -8.46
CA ILE A 338 -10.04 -33.12 -8.02
C ILE A 338 -8.87 -32.15 -7.82
N ALA A 339 -8.91 -30.97 -8.44
CA ALA A 339 -7.95 -29.90 -8.21
C ALA A 339 -8.59 -28.78 -7.38
N MET A 340 -8.11 -28.54 -6.16
CA MET A 340 -8.57 -27.48 -5.27
C MET A 340 -7.62 -26.28 -5.34
N PHE A 341 -8.16 -25.07 -5.50
CA PHE A 341 -7.37 -23.83 -5.55
C PHE A 341 -7.72 -22.93 -4.36
N THR A 342 -6.69 -22.56 -3.60
CA THR A 342 -6.87 -21.73 -2.40
C THR A 342 -5.74 -20.71 -2.23
N ASN A 343 -6.05 -19.53 -1.65
CA ASN A 343 -5.07 -18.49 -1.35
C ASN A 343 -4.42 -18.63 0.02
N ASN A 344 -4.92 -19.51 0.86
CA ASN A 344 -4.35 -19.86 2.15
C ASN A 344 -4.60 -21.34 2.45
N TYR A 345 -3.58 -22.00 2.98
CA TYR A 345 -3.61 -23.41 3.36
C TYR A 345 -2.63 -23.65 4.51
N LEU A 346 -2.66 -24.84 5.11
CA LEU A 346 -1.67 -25.21 6.14
C LEU A 346 -0.24 -24.88 5.69
N PRO A 347 0.68 -24.42 6.53
CA PRO A 347 0.59 -24.32 8.01
C PRO A 347 -0.14 -23.04 8.52
N PHE A 348 -0.76 -22.23 7.64
CA PHE A 348 -1.59 -21.12 8.06
C PHE A 348 -2.88 -21.66 8.70
N ILE A 349 -3.09 -21.36 10.01
CA ILE A 349 -4.25 -21.85 10.78
C ILE A 349 -5.40 -20.86 10.63
N GLY A 350 -6.53 -21.36 10.16
CA GLY A 350 -7.77 -20.60 9.99
C GLY A 350 -8.93 -21.49 9.56
N GLY A 351 -10.15 -20.99 9.59
CA GLY A 351 -11.34 -21.78 9.24
C GLY A 351 -11.29 -22.38 7.84
N VAL A 352 -10.88 -21.59 6.83
CA VAL A 352 -10.82 -22.07 5.43
C VAL A 352 -9.76 -23.14 5.22
N PRO A 353 -8.49 -22.99 5.65
CA PRO A 353 -7.51 -24.07 5.55
C PRO A 353 -7.93 -25.39 6.21
N ILE A 354 -8.51 -25.30 7.41
CA ILE A 354 -9.01 -26.48 8.14
C ILE A 354 -10.16 -27.15 7.38
N SER A 355 -11.10 -26.36 6.85
CA SER A 355 -12.22 -26.83 6.05
C SER A 355 -11.75 -27.59 4.81
N ILE A 356 -10.75 -27.04 4.09
CA ILE A 356 -10.17 -27.67 2.89
C ILE A 356 -9.46 -28.97 3.24
N ALA A 357 -8.64 -28.96 4.29
CA ALA A 357 -7.89 -30.17 4.72
C ALA A 357 -8.84 -31.31 5.15
N ARG A 358 -9.91 -31.01 5.90
CA ARG A 358 -10.94 -31.96 6.28
C ARG A 358 -11.65 -32.54 5.05
N LEU A 359 -12.07 -31.69 4.12
CA LEU A 359 -12.73 -32.11 2.88
C LEU A 359 -11.79 -32.94 2.00
N GLN A 360 -10.52 -32.54 1.87
CA GLN A 360 -9.49 -33.32 1.15
C GLN A 360 -9.40 -34.74 1.73
N LYS A 361 -9.18 -34.87 3.05
CA LYS A 361 -9.03 -36.15 3.74
C LYS A 361 -10.25 -37.05 3.48
N ALA A 362 -11.47 -36.55 3.68
CA ALA A 362 -12.69 -37.33 3.51
C ALA A 362 -12.94 -37.73 2.04
N LEU A 363 -12.55 -36.92 1.07
CA LEU A 363 -12.64 -37.29 -0.35
C LEU A 363 -11.60 -38.37 -0.73
N GLU A 364 -10.38 -38.26 -0.16
CA GLU A 364 -9.34 -39.27 -0.37
C GLU A 364 -9.71 -40.62 0.29
N GLU A 365 -10.31 -40.63 1.47
CA GLU A 365 -10.84 -41.81 2.16
C GLU A 365 -11.98 -42.46 1.36
N GLN A 366 -12.74 -41.68 0.58
CA GLN A 366 -13.76 -42.22 -0.36
C GLN A 366 -13.16 -42.63 -1.73
N GLY A 367 -11.82 -42.70 -1.84
CA GLY A 367 -11.12 -43.25 -2.99
C GLY A 367 -10.81 -42.26 -4.11
N HIS A 368 -11.01 -40.96 -3.91
CA HIS A 368 -10.75 -39.94 -4.92
C HIS A 368 -9.32 -39.39 -4.79
N ASN A 369 -8.76 -38.84 -5.88
CA ASN A 369 -7.48 -38.14 -5.88
C ASN A 369 -7.69 -36.66 -5.70
N VAL A 370 -7.16 -36.05 -4.64
CA VAL A 370 -7.32 -34.62 -4.39
C VAL A 370 -5.95 -33.92 -4.40
N TYR A 371 -5.81 -32.90 -5.23
CA TYR A 371 -4.62 -32.07 -5.35
C TYR A 371 -4.94 -30.64 -4.95
N ILE A 372 -4.13 -30.07 -4.03
CA ILE A 372 -4.34 -28.70 -3.55
C ILE A 372 -3.28 -27.77 -4.11
N PHE A 373 -3.70 -26.75 -4.83
CA PHE A 373 -2.87 -25.64 -5.27
C PHE A 373 -2.94 -24.52 -4.24
N ALA A 374 -1.85 -24.33 -3.48
CA ALA A 374 -1.77 -23.39 -2.38
C ALA A 374 -0.48 -22.57 -2.47
N PRO A 375 -0.40 -21.38 -1.85
CA PRO A 375 0.82 -20.60 -1.83
C PRO A 375 1.89 -21.29 -0.99
N LYS A 376 3.17 -21.07 -1.35
CA LYS A 376 4.32 -21.50 -0.55
C LYS A 376 4.52 -20.55 0.62
N TYR A 377 4.74 -21.10 1.83
CA TYR A 377 5.12 -20.36 3.03
C TYR A 377 6.61 -20.57 3.34
N PRO A 378 7.26 -19.68 4.12
CA PRO A 378 8.69 -19.81 4.45
C PRO A 378 9.06 -21.12 5.13
N ASN A 379 8.17 -21.68 5.96
CA ASN A 379 8.38 -22.88 6.77
C ASN A 379 7.47 -24.04 6.31
N ASP A 380 7.29 -24.21 4.99
CA ASP A 380 6.49 -25.31 4.45
C ASP A 380 7.18 -26.65 4.64
N SER A 381 6.46 -27.63 5.17
CA SER A 381 6.79 -29.04 5.07
C SER A 381 6.26 -29.63 3.74
N TYR A 382 6.91 -30.69 3.28
CA TYR A 382 6.38 -31.47 2.14
C TYR A 382 5.09 -32.18 2.56
N GLU A 383 4.03 -31.92 1.83
CA GLU A 383 2.75 -32.66 1.98
C GLU A 383 2.40 -33.32 0.63
N LYS A 384 2.05 -34.60 0.69
CA LYS A 384 1.62 -35.34 -0.50
C LYS A 384 0.38 -34.67 -1.10
N ASN A 385 0.36 -34.53 -2.43
CA ASN A 385 -0.74 -33.93 -3.19
C ASN A 385 -0.96 -32.42 -2.95
N VAL A 386 -0.04 -31.71 -2.26
CA VAL A 386 -0.10 -30.24 -2.12
C VAL A 386 0.93 -29.57 -3.02
N ILE A 387 0.47 -28.84 -4.01
CA ILE A 387 1.29 -28.12 -4.98
C ILE A 387 1.52 -26.70 -4.47
N ARG A 388 2.73 -26.43 -3.99
CA ARG A 388 3.12 -25.16 -3.45
C ARG A 388 3.51 -24.18 -4.56
N CYS A 389 2.68 -23.18 -4.78
CA CYS A 389 2.88 -22.11 -5.75
C CYS A 389 3.76 -21.01 -5.16
N LYS A 390 4.94 -20.76 -5.79
CA LYS A 390 5.88 -19.73 -5.32
C LYS A 390 5.20 -18.35 -5.40
N PRO A 391 5.15 -17.57 -4.30
CA PRO A 391 4.58 -16.24 -4.32
C PRO A 391 5.50 -15.24 -5.05
N LEU A 392 4.95 -14.09 -5.43
CA LEU A 392 5.72 -12.98 -5.98
C LEU A 392 6.59 -12.36 -4.89
N PHE A 393 5.96 -12.06 -3.74
CA PHE A 393 6.62 -11.61 -2.51
C PHE A 393 5.76 -11.95 -1.29
N TYR A 394 6.33 -11.78 -0.09
CA TYR A 394 5.62 -11.95 1.17
C TYR A 394 5.34 -10.60 1.81
N TYR A 395 4.06 -10.28 2.00
CA TYR A 395 3.65 -9.14 2.81
C TYR A 395 3.68 -9.53 4.29
N LYS A 396 4.47 -8.79 5.09
CA LYS A 396 4.62 -9.04 6.53
C LYS A 396 3.97 -7.91 7.33
N LYS A 397 3.10 -8.25 8.28
CA LYS A 397 2.52 -7.31 9.25
C LYS A 397 2.55 -7.95 10.64
N GLY A 398 3.54 -7.56 11.45
CA GLY A 398 3.81 -8.25 12.72
C GLY A 398 4.14 -9.73 12.50
N LYS A 399 3.46 -10.63 13.22
CA LYS A 399 3.61 -12.09 13.07
C LYS A 399 2.85 -12.68 11.86
N LEU A 400 2.05 -11.87 11.17
CA LEU A 400 1.27 -12.33 10.00
C LEU A 400 2.11 -12.24 8.73
N ILE A 401 2.27 -13.36 8.03
CA ILE A 401 2.93 -13.48 6.72
C ILE A 401 1.87 -13.84 5.69
N VAL A 402 1.64 -12.95 4.71
CA VAL A 402 0.68 -13.16 3.62
C VAL A 402 1.46 -13.32 2.32
N PRO A 403 1.45 -14.51 1.71
CA PRO A 403 2.09 -14.73 0.40
C PRO A 403 1.23 -14.11 -0.70
N ILE A 404 1.82 -13.22 -1.48
CA ILE A 404 1.17 -12.61 -2.65
C ILE A 404 1.41 -13.49 -3.87
N THR A 405 0.34 -13.97 -4.47
CA THR A 405 0.39 -14.98 -5.54
C THR A 405 1.09 -14.44 -6.79
N ASN A 406 2.01 -15.23 -7.33
CA ASN A 406 2.57 -15.01 -8.66
C ASN A 406 1.60 -15.54 -9.74
N ILE A 407 0.83 -14.63 -10.34
CA ILE A 407 -0.15 -14.96 -11.38
C ILE A 407 0.49 -15.38 -12.72
N PHE A 408 1.79 -15.17 -12.89
CA PHE A 408 2.56 -15.51 -14.08
C PHE A 408 3.28 -16.87 -13.96
N SER A 409 3.04 -17.63 -12.90
CA SER A 409 3.72 -18.89 -12.63
C SER A 409 3.42 -19.94 -13.71
N THR A 410 4.41 -20.29 -14.52
CA THR A 410 4.35 -21.38 -15.51
C THR A 410 4.30 -22.75 -14.83
N LYS A 411 4.87 -22.89 -13.62
CA LYS A 411 4.87 -24.12 -12.84
C LYS A 411 3.47 -24.57 -12.48
N THR A 412 2.62 -23.66 -11.98
CA THR A 412 1.23 -23.95 -11.62
C THR A 412 0.47 -24.51 -12.83
N ARG A 413 0.68 -23.93 -14.00
CA ARG A 413 0.06 -24.41 -15.25
C ARG A 413 0.58 -25.80 -15.65
N LYS A 414 1.90 -26.06 -15.56
CA LYS A 414 2.50 -27.34 -15.91
C LYS A 414 1.97 -28.46 -15.01
N GLU A 415 1.91 -28.24 -13.68
CA GLU A 415 1.37 -29.22 -12.73
C GLU A 415 -0.11 -29.48 -12.97
N PHE A 416 -0.94 -28.45 -13.24
CA PHE A 416 -2.34 -28.63 -13.57
C PHE A 416 -2.54 -29.51 -14.81
N LEU A 417 -1.78 -29.27 -15.89
CA LEU A 417 -1.87 -30.05 -17.12
C LEU A 417 -1.39 -31.50 -16.93
N LYS A 418 -0.43 -31.73 -16.02
CA LYS A 418 0.06 -33.08 -15.67
C LYS A 418 -0.99 -33.88 -14.91
N ILE A 419 -1.69 -33.24 -13.97
CA ILE A 419 -2.71 -33.88 -13.12
C ILE A 419 -3.96 -34.21 -13.93
N LYS A 420 -4.33 -33.42 -14.94
CA LYS A 420 -5.54 -33.58 -15.74
C LYS A 420 -6.80 -33.78 -14.89
N PRO A 421 -7.20 -32.79 -14.06
CA PRO A 421 -8.33 -32.95 -13.15
C PRO A 421 -9.65 -33.13 -13.90
N ASP A 422 -10.55 -33.92 -13.31
CA ASP A 422 -11.90 -34.10 -13.77
C ASP A 422 -12.81 -32.92 -13.33
N ILE A 423 -12.45 -32.27 -12.23
CA ILE A 423 -13.16 -31.12 -11.68
C ILE A 423 -12.20 -30.17 -10.96
N VAL A 424 -12.50 -28.87 -11.02
CA VAL A 424 -11.78 -27.83 -10.28
C VAL A 424 -12.68 -27.26 -9.20
N HIS A 425 -12.20 -27.27 -7.96
CA HIS A 425 -12.90 -26.69 -6.83
C HIS A 425 -12.13 -25.46 -6.32
N ILE A 426 -12.74 -24.29 -6.34
CA ILE A 426 -12.11 -23.03 -5.99
C ILE A 426 -12.64 -22.54 -4.64
N HIS A 427 -11.75 -22.13 -3.75
CA HIS A 427 -12.08 -21.66 -2.40
C HIS A 427 -11.94 -20.13 -2.21
N HIS A 428 -11.35 -19.43 -3.19
CA HIS A 428 -11.21 -17.96 -3.17
C HIS A 428 -11.40 -17.38 -4.57
N PRO A 429 -12.12 -16.26 -4.74
CA PRO A 429 -12.46 -15.72 -6.06
C PRO A 429 -11.36 -14.89 -6.73
N TYR A 430 -10.17 -14.82 -6.12
CA TYR A 430 -9.03 -14.00 -6.61
C TYR A 430 -7.72 -14.78 -6.50
N TRP A 431 -6.63 -14.25 -7.09
CA TRP A 431 -5.28 -14.81 -7.11
C TRP A 431 -5.24 -16.27 -7.62
N LEU A 432 -4.88 -17.25 -6.79
CA LEU A 432 -4.83 -18.66 -7.21
C LEU A 432 -6.17 -19.16 -7.70
N GLY A 433 -7.27 -18.71 -7.10
CA GLY A 433 -8.61 -19.06 -7.58
C GLY A 433 -8.88 -18.55 -9.00
N SER A 434 -8.44 -17.33 -9.34
CA SER A 434 -8.55 -16.83 -10.71
C SER A 434 -7.67 -17.60 -11.69
N ILE A 435 -6.51 -18.11 -11.27
CA ILE A 435 -5.67 -18.99 -12.08
C ILE A 435 -6.39 -20.32 -12.31
N GLY A 436 -6.95 -20.92 -11.26
CA GLY A 436 -7.74 -22.15 -11.34
C GLY A 436 -8.92 -22.03 -12.30
N LEU A 437 -9.66 -20.91 -12.21
CA LEU A 437 -10.78 -20.61 -13.12
C LEU A 437 -10.33 -20.56 -14.59
N LYS A 438 -9.22 -19.85 -14.86
CA LYS A 438 -8.69 -19.74 -16.23
C LYS A 438 -8.20 -21.07 -16.79
N LEU A 439 -7.47 -21.83 -15.96
CA LEU A 439 -6.97 -23.16 -16.38
C LEU A 439 -8.11 -24.13 -16.63
N ALA A 440 -9.13 -24.15 -15.77
CA ALA A 440 -10.29 -25.00 -15.92
C ALA A 440 -11.07 -24.66 -17.21
N LYS A 441 -11.38 -23.37 -17.42
CA LYS A 441 -12.07 -22.92 -18.64
C LYS A 441 -11.30 -23.28 -19.91
N LYS A 442 -9.98 -23.04 -19.93
CA LYS A 442 -9.14 -23.35 -21.10
C LYS A 442 -9.11 -24.84 -21.45
N ASN A 443 -9.30 -25.72 -20.46
CA ASN A 443 -9.25 -27.15 -20.61
C ASN A 443 -10.63 -27.82 -20.54
N ASN A 444 -11.73 -27.05 -20.58
CA ASN A 444 -13.10 -27.51 -20.46
C ASN A 444 -13.39 -28.38 -19.23
N VAL A 445 -12.72 -28.06 -18.10
CA VAL A 445 -12.94 -28.78 -16.83
C VAL A 445 -14.06 -28.08 -16.05
N PRO A 446 -15.04 -28.83 -15.48
CA PRO A 446 -16.10 -28.27 -14.62
C PRO A 446 -15.56 -27.56 -13.40
N ILE A 447 -16.25 -26.49 -12.95
CA ILE A 447 -15.77 -25.59 -11.90
C ILE A 447 -16.82 -25.45 -10.81
N VAL A 448 -16.45 -25.78 -9.58
CA VAL A 448 -17.23 -25.50 -8.38
C VAL A 448 -16.53 -24.43 -7.55
N TYR A 449 -17.28 -23.50 -7.00
CA TYR A 449 -16.75 -22.44 -6.12
C TYR A 449 -17.41 -22.51 -4.74
N THR A 450 -16.62 -22.63 -3.68
CA THR A 450 -17.14 -22.48 -2.30
C THR A 450 -16.96 -21.05 -1.81
N TYR A 451 -18.06 -20.41 -1.43
CA TYR A 451 -18.11 -19.08 -0.86
C TYR A 451 -17.85 -19.12 0.64
N HIS A 452 -16.57 -19.01 1.04
CA HIS A 452 -16.17 -19.13 2.45
C HIS A 452 -16.27 -17.82 3.25
N THR A 453 -16.07 -16.66 2.61
CA THR A 453 -15.86 -15.39 3.34
C THR A 453 -16.74 -14.30 2.79
N ARG A 454 -17.43 -13.61 3.67
CA ARG A 454 -18.20 -12.39 3.37
C ARG A 454 -17.24 -11.22 3.22
N ILE A 455 -16.64 -11.09 2.03
CA ILE A 455 -15.59 -10.09 1.75
C ILE A 455 -16.07 -8.66 2.02
N GLU A 456 -17.36 -8.40 1.84
CA GLU A 456 -17.99 -7.11 2.10
C GLU A 456 -17.88 -6.66 3.57
N GLN A 457 -17.76 -7.59 4.51
CA GLN A 457 -17.59 -7.28 5.94
C GLN A 457 -16.16 -6.85 6.29
N TYR A 458 -15.21 -7.08 5.39
CA TYR A 458 -13.79 -6.73 5.56
C TYR A 458 -13.41 -5.41 4.89
N ASN A 459 -14.38 -4.59 4.50
CA ASN A 459 -14.16 -3.26 3.89
C ASN A 459 -13.28 -2.33 4.73
N HIS A 460 -13.18 -2.53 6.03
CA HIS A 460 -12.34 -1.74 6.93
C HIS A 460 -10.82 -1.98 6.74
N TYR A 461 -10.42 -3.05 6.06
CA TYR A 461 -9.02 -3.30 5.65
C TYR A 461 -8.64 -2.63 4.33
N ILE A 462 -9.62 -2.10 3.57
CA ILE A 462 -9.38 -1.37 2.33
C ILE A 462 -9.01 0.08 2.69
N PRO A 463 -7.93 0.67 2.13
CA PRO A 463 -7.57 2.07 2.37
C PRO A 463 -8.75 3.02 2.09
N LEU A 464 -8.90 4.03 2.95
CA LEU A 464 -10.07 4.92 3.01
C LEU A 464 -10.39 5.59 1.66
N LEU A 465 -9.36 5.91 0.88
CA LEU A 465 -9.47 6.52 -0.44
C LEU A 465 -10.17 5.59 -1.44
N PHE A 466 -9.76 4.32 -1.50
CA PHE A 466 -10.38 3.33 -2.39
C PHE A 466 -11.79 2.95 -1.93
N ARG A 467 -12.06 2.97 -0.64
CA ARG A 467 -13.39 2.72 -0.08
C ARG A 467 -14.39 3.80 -0.46
N LYS A 468 -13.97 5.09 -0.44
CA LYS A 468 -14.81 6.22 -0.85
C LYS A 468 -15.07 6.25 -2.36
N LEU A 469 -14.05 5.99 -3.17
CA LEU A 469 -14.15 6.00 -4.64
C LEU A 469 -14.97 4.82 -5.19
N ALA A 470 -14.91 3.67 -4.54
CA ALA A 470 -15.55 2.45 -5.02
C ALA A 470 -16.95 2.19 -4.42
N GLY A 471 -17.38 2.96 -3.41
CA GLY A 471 -18.72 2.87 -2.80
C GLY A 471 -19.12 1.48 -2.30
N GLY A 472 -18.17 0.60 -1.99
CA GLY A 472 -18.44 -0.79 -1.59
C GLY A 472 -18.97 -1.70 -2.71
N ARG A 473 -19.23 -1.19 -3.92
CA ARG A 473 -19.80 -1.95 -5.04
C ARG A 473 -18.81 -2.89 -5.73
N ILE A 474 -17.51 -2.58 -5.71
CA ILE A 474 -16.49 -3.39 -6.37
C ILE A 474 -16.41 -4.82 -5.83
N PRO A 475 -16.35 -5.09 -4.51
CA PRO A 475 -16.35 -6.45 -3.99
C PRO A 475 -17.58 -7.26 -4.45
N HIS A 476 -18.77 -6.66 -4.41
CA HIS A 476 -20.01 -7.28 -4.84
C HIS A 476 -19.98 -7.66 -6.33
N MET A 477 -19.51 -6.73 -7.19
CA MET A 477 -19.39 -6.96 -8.62
C MET A 477 -18.38 -8.08 -8.93
N LEU A 478 -17.25 -8.12 -8.23
CA LEU A 478 -16.23 -9.15 -8.40
C LEU A 478 -16.75 -10.54 -8.00
N ILE A 479 -17.44 -10.65 -6.85
CA ILE A 479 -18.05 -11.89 -6.38
C ILE A 479 -19.09 -12.36 -7.39
N LYS A 480 -20.02 -11.49 -7.81
CA LYS A 480 -21.04 -11.80 -8.82
C LYS A 480 -20.43 -12.35 -10.09
N LYS A 481 -19.44 -11.64 -10.65
CA LYS A 481 -18.79 -12.04 -11.90
C LYS A 481 -18.07 -13.37 -11.77
N PHE A 482 -17.31 -13.54 -10.68
CA PHE A 482 -16.57 -14.78 -10.44
C PHE A 482 -17.52 -15.97 -10.26
N ALA A 483 -18.55 -15.84 -9.41
CA ALA A 483 -19.53 -16.89 -9.16
C ALA A 483 -20.29 -17.29 -10.44
N ASN A 484 -20.74 -16.31 -11.25
CA ASN A 484 -21.39 -16.59 -12.53
C ASN A 484 -20.45 -17.22 -13.58
N SER A 485 -19.15 -17.15 -13.36
CA SER A 485 -18.15 -17.81 -14.22
C SER A 485 -17.88 -19.27 -13.86
N CYS A 486 -18.39 -19.74 -12.73
CA CYS A 486 -18.33 -21.14 -12.28
C CYS A 486 -19.58 -21.91 -12.73
N ASP A 487 -19.53 -23.24 -12.72
CA ASP A 487 -20.65 -24.08 -13.10
C ASP A 487 -21.61 -24.25 -11.93
N ALA A 488 -21.11 -24.40 -10.69
CA ALA A 488 -21.91 -24.40 -9.47
C ALA A 488 -21.20 -23.71 -8.31
N ILE A 489 -21.97 -23.29 -7.30
CA ILE A 489 -21.49 -22.64 -6.09
C ILE A 489 -21.96 -23.44 -4.87
N ILE A 490 -21.05 -23.58 -3.90
CA ILE A 490 -21.35 -24.07 -2.56
C ILE A 490 -21.43 -22.85 -1.63
N ALA A 491 -22.57 -22.66 -1.01
CA ALA A 491 -22.78 -21.68 0.05
C ALA A 491 -22.83 -22.40 1.40
N PRO A 492 -22.12 -21.93 2.45
CA PRO A 492 -22.08 -22.63 3.72
C PRO A 492 -23.40 -22.53 4.51
N THR A 493 -24.24 -21.54 4.23
CA THR A 493 -25.52 -21.30 4.91
C THR A 493 -26.59 -20.80 3.94
N LYS A 494 -27.85 -20.89 4.38
CA LYS A 494 -29.00 -20.35 3.61
C LYS A 494 -28.84 -18.85 3.39
N SER A 495 -28.41 -18.10 4.42
CA SER A 495 -28.20 -16.66 4.30
C SER A 495 -27.08 -16.30 3.30
N ALA A 496 -26.03 -17.10 3.20
CA ALA A 496 -24.99 -16.95 2.18
C ALA A 496 -25.54 -17.23 0.77
N LYS A 497 -26.40 -18.23 0.61
CA LYS A 497 -27.11 -18.50 -0.65
C LYS A 497 -28.01 -17.34 -1.06
N GLU A 498 -28.81 -16.81 -0.13
CA GLU A 498 -29.69 -15.66 -0.37
C GLU A 498 -28.89 -14.41 -0.76
N TYR A 499 -27.80 -14.15 -0.05
CA TYR A 499 -26.89 -13.06 -0.40
C TYR A 499 -26.37 -13.19 -1.84
N LEU A 500 -25.89 -14.37 -2.25
CA LEU A 500 -25.41 -14.60 -3.62
C LEU A 500 -26.55 -14.44 -4.65
N ARG A 501 -27.77 -14.88 -4.34
CA ARG A 501 -28.95 -14.67 -5.19
C ARG A 501 -29.27 -13.18 -5.34
N ASN A 502 -29.24 -12.43 -4.24
CA ASN A 502 -29.48 -10.98 -4.23
C ASN A 502 -28.42 -10.20 -5.00
N LEU A 503 -27.18 -10.72 -5.08
CA LEU A 503 -26.15 -10.17 -5.95
C LEU A 503 -26.42 -10.44 -7.45
N GLY A 504 -27.36 -11.31 -7.80
CA GLY A 504 -27.66 -11.70 -9.17
C GLY A 504 -26.77 -12.84 -9.68
N VAL A 505 -26.44 -13.80 -8.80
CA VAL A 505 -25.79 -15.05 -9.20
C VAL A 505 -26.84 -16.01 -9.73
N GLY A 506 -26.80 -16.30 -11.04
CA GLY A 506 -27.77 -17.16 -11.75
C GLY A 506 -27.46 -18.66 -11.73
N LYS A 507 -26.28 -19.06 -11.26
CA LYS A 507 -25.80 -20.45 -11.26
C LYS A 507 -26.43 -21.30 -10.15
N ILE A 508 -26.25 -22.62 -10.23
CA ILE A 508 -26.67 -23.56 -9.17
C ILE A 508 -25.95 -23.21 -7.88
N ILE A 509 -26.71 -22.97 -6.79
CA ILE A 509 -26.16 -22.74 -5.46
C ILE A 509 -26.67 -23.81 -4.52
N LYS A 510 -25.80 -24.72 -4.09
CA LYS A 510 -26.08 -25.71 -3.05
C LYS A 510 -25.66 -25.20 -1.67
N VAL A 511 -26.48 -25.43 -0.68
CA VAL A 511 -26.13 -25.13 0.72
C VAL A 511 -25.46 -26.38 1.30
N LEU A 512 -24.12 -26.28 1.42
CA LEU A 512 -23.27 -27.31 2.01
C LEU A 512 -22.32 -26.66 3.01
N PRO A 513 -22.57 -26.81 4.31
CA PRO A 513 -21.68 -26.29 5.33
C PRO A 513 -20.36 -27.06 5.39
N THR A 514 -19.37 -26.49 6.06
CA THR A 514 -18.14 -27.22 6.38
C THR A 514 -18.44 -28.33 7.39
N GLY A 515 -17.91 -29.53 7.14
CA GLY A 515 -18.09 -30.66 8.02
C GLY A 515 -17.23 -30.58 9.28
N VAL A 516 -17.70 -31.24 10.33
CA VAL A 516 -16.96 -31.47 11.57
C VAL A 516 -16.48 -32.93 11.63
N ASP A 517 -15.24 -33.13 12.08
CA ASP A 517 -14.69 -34.47 12.32
C ASP A 517 -15.26 -34.99 13.66
N ILE A 518 -16.33 -35.79 13.57
CA ILE A 518 -17.00 -36.33 14.77
C ILE A 518 -16.09 -37.29 15.52
N ASN A 519 -15.28 -38.08 14.82
CA ASN A 519 -14.38 -39.06 15.44
C ASN A 519 -13.34 -38.42 16.38
N ALA A 520 -13.01 -37.15 16.15
CA ALA A 520 -12.11 -36.38 17.03
C ALA A 520 -12.72 -36.11 18.43
N PHE A 521 -14.05 -36.31 18.60
CA PHE A 521 -14.78 -36.09 19.84
C PHE A 521 -15.25 -37.40 20.49
N GLU A 522 -14.91 -38.54 19.92
CA GLU A 522 -15.23 -39.84 20.52
C GLU A 522 -14.32 -40.11 21.73
N ALA A 523 -14.95 -40.44 22.85
CA ALA A 523 -14.23 -40.75 24.07
C ALA A 523 -13.42 -42.03 23.91
N ASN A 524 -12.11 -41.96 24.18
CA ASN A 524 -11.22 -43.10 24.34
C ASN A 524 -10.32 -42.86 25.55
N ASP A 525 -9.63 -43.90 26.01
CA ASP A 525 -8.79 -43.86 27.24
C ASP A 525 -7.76 -42.73 27.19
N LYS A 526 -7.18 -42.47 26.03
CA LYS A 526 -6.20 -41.40 25.82
C LYS A 526 -6.84 -39.98 25.92
N ILE A 527 -8.02 -39.79 25.39
CA ILE A 527 -8.78 -38.55 25.50
C ILE A 527 -9.22 -38.32 26.94
N THR A 528 -9.76 -39.36 27.59
CA THR A 528 -10.21 -39.30 28.97
C THR A 528 -9.05 -38.95 29.93
N SER A 529 -7.89 -39.59 29.76
CA SER A 529 -6.67 -39.28 30.56
C SER A 529 -6.22 -37.82 30.33
N LYS A 530 -6.22 -37.34 29.11
CA LYS A 530 -5.87 -35.92 28.81
C LYS A 530 -6.89 -34.94 29.42
N ILE A 531 -8.15 -35.25 29.43
CA ILE A 531 -9.20 -34.41 30.05
C ILE A 531 -9.00 -34.35 31.54
N SER A 532 -8.65 -35.50 32.22
CA SER A 532 -8.33 -35.55 33.63
C SER A 532 -7.15 -34.63 33.98
N LEU A 533 -6.06 -34.72 33.20
CA LEU A 533 -4.91 -33.83 33.34
C LEU A 533 -5.25 -32.35 33.16
N LEU A 534 -6.16 -32.01 32.23
CA LEU A 534 -6.63 -30.63 32.07
C LEU A 534 -7.46 -30.18 33.28
N LYS A 535 -8.30 -31.06 33.85
CA LYS A 535 -9.05 -30.75 35.08
C LYS A 535 -8.12 -30.43 36.24
N GLU A 536 -7.07 -31.23 36.43
CA GLU A 536 -6.02 -31.00 37.45
C GLU A 536 -5.28 -29.68 37.22
N LYS A 537 -4.82 -29.46 35.99
CA LYS A 537 -4.07 -28.24 35.60
C LYS A 537 -4.81 -26.93 35.93
N PHE A 538 -6.09 -26.92 35.78
CA PHE A 538 -6.91 -25.72 36.03
C PHE A 538 -7.58 -25.74 37.42
N ALA A 539 -7.21 -26.71 38.27
CA ALA A 539 -7.83 -26.92 39.59
C ALA A 539 -9.38 -26.99 39.56
N PHE A 540 -9.94 -27.60 38.47
CA PHE A 540 -11.39 -27.87 38.37
C PHE A 540 -11.80 -29.07 39.22
N ALA A 541 -11.11 -29.31 40.32
CA ALA A 541 -11.19 -30.51 41.13
C ALA A 541 -12.47 -30.61 41.99
N ARG A 542 -13.50 -29.83 41.75
CA ARG A 542 -14.79 -29.94 42.47
C ARG A 542 -15.89 -30.31 41.52
N ASP A 543 -16.55 -31.41 41.76
CA ASP A 543 -17.58 -32.07 40.96
C ASP A 543 -18.85 -31.22 40.68
N ASN A 544 -18.82 -29.92 40.93
CA ASN A 544 -19.99 -29.02 40.81
C ASN A 544 -19.70 -27.68 40.14
N GLU A 545 -18.55 -27.46 39.50
CA GLU A 545 -18.27 -26.22 38.75
C GLU A 545 -18.68 -26.35 37.29
N ILE A 546 -19.47 -25.43 36.77
CA ILE A 546 -19.85 -25.36 35.35
C ILE A 546 -18.68 -24.74 34.54
N ILE A 547 -18.32 -25.38 33.45
CA ILE A 547 -17.27 -24.91 32.55
C ILE A 547 -17.88 -24.29 31.28
N LEU A 548 -17.71 -22.99 31.16
CA LEU A 548 -18.06 -22.25 29.95
C LEU A 548 -16.83 -22.21 29.03
N PHE A 549 -17.01 -22.42 27.74
CA PHE A 549 -15.93 -22.37 26.78
C PHE A 549 -16.26 -21.45 25.60
N SER A 550 -15.23 -20.79 25.08
CA SER A 550 -15.33 -19.98 23.86
C SER A 550 -13.99 -20.00 23.12
N VAL A 551 -14.04 -20.14 21.80
CA VAL A 551 -12.84 -20.10 20.93
C VAL A 551 -13.09 -19.21 19.72
N PHE A 552 -12.22 -18.20 19.55
CA PHE A 552 -12.29 -17.28 18.44
C PHE A 552 -10.99 -16.47 18.29
N ARG A 553 -10.81 -15.81 17.15
CA ARG A 553 -9.76 -14.81 17.02
C ARG A 553 -10.10 -13.60 17.90
N LEU A 554 -9.17 -13.19 18.76
CA LEU A 554 -9.37 -12.06 19.69
C LEU A 554 -9.32 -10.73 18.94
N SER A 555 -10.41 -10.37 18.27
CA SER A 555 -10.56 -9.18 17.44
C SER A 555 -11.94 -8.55 17.64
N LYS A 556 -12.06 -7.26 17.31
CA LYS A 556 -13.28 -6.45 17.62
C LYS A 556 -14.55 -7.00 17.00
N GLU A 557 -14.47 -7.58 15.79
CA GLU A 557 -15.61 -8.18 15.08
C GLU A 557 -16.20 -9.41 15.80
N LYS A 558 -15.40 -10.07 16.66
CA LYS A 558 -15.86 -11.21 17.48
C LYS A 558 -16.49 -10.78 18.81
N ASN A 559 -16.55 -9.46 19.05
CA ASN A 559 -17.23 -8.83 20.18
C ASN A 559 -16.79 -9.34 21.56
N PRO A 560 -15.47 -9.42 21.85
CA PRO A 560 -14.94 -10.01 23.08
C PRO A 560 -15.40 -9.31 24.35
N TYR A 561 -15.64 -7.99 24.29
CA TYR A 561 -16.07 -7.23 25.45
C TYR A 561 -17.52 -7.50 25.86
N PHE A 562 -18.38 -7.86 24.91
CA PHE A 562 -19.73 -8.33 25.22
C PHE A 562 -19.65 -9.62 26.04
N LEU A 563 -18.82 -10.56 25.62
CA LEU A 563 -18.60 -11.81 26.34
C LEU A 563 -18.07 -11.56 27.75
N LEU A 564 -17.02 -10.75 27.92
CA LEU A 564 -16.44 -10.45 29.24
C LEU A 564 -17.40 -9.70 30.16
N LYS A 565 -18.17 -8.75 29.62
CA LYS A 565 -19.23 -8.04 30.38
C LYS A 565 -20.33 -9.02 30.80
N GLY A 566 -20.71 -9.96 29.93
CA GLY A 566 -21.68 -10.99 30.26
C GLY A 566 -21.19 -11.92 31.38
N ILE A 567 -19.93 -12.37 31.30
CA ILE A 567 -19.34 -13.19 32.37
C ILE A 567 -19.33 -12.42 33.72
N LYS A 568 -18.99 -11.14 33.70
CA LYS A 568 -19.08 -10.29 34.90
C LYS A 568 -20.50 -10.26 35.48
N GLN A 569 -21.50 -10.00 34.64
CA GLN A 569 -22.90 -9.95 35.04
C GLN A 569 -23.41 -11.30 35.57
N ILE A 570 -23.03 -12.43 34.97
CA ILE A 570 -23.36 -13.77 35.44
C ILE A 570 -22.76 -14.00 36.84
N LYS A 571 -21.49 -13.65 37.02
CA LYS A 571 -20.79 -13.76 38.32
C LYS A 571 -21.47 -12.97 39.43
N GLU A 572 -22.00 -11.78 39.11
CA GLU A 572 -22.71 -10.91 40.07
C GLU A 572 -24.14 -11.42 40.39
N LYS A 573 -24.78 -12.13 39.43
CA LYS A 573 -26.20 -12.54 39.56
C LYS A 573 -26.40 -14.01 40.01
N THR A 574 -25.35 -14.82 40.06
CA THR A 574 -25.50 -16.23 40.46
C THR A 574 -24.49 -16.68 41.51
N ASN A 575 -24.94 -17.56 42.40
CA ASN A 575 -24.07 -18.24 43.37
C ASN A 575 -23.47 -19.56 42.82
N ILE A 576 -23.84 -19.94 41.60
CA ILE A 576 -23.32 -21.15 40.99
C ILE A 576 -21.84 -20.92 40.62
N LYS A 577 -20.99 -21.79 41.09
CA LYS A 577 -19.56 -21.75 40.74
C LYS A 577 -19.34 -22.16 39.27
N PHE A 578 -18.61 -21.33 38.56
CA PHE A 578 -18.26 -21.60 37.16
C PHE A 578 -16.90 -21.02 36.78
N LYS A 579 -16.34 -21.55 35.73
CA LYS A 579 -15.12 -21.07 35.07
C LYS A 579 -15.40 -20.81 33.59
N CYS A 580 -14.75 -19.83 33.04
CA CYS A 580 -14.84 -19.50 31.61
C CYS A 580 -13.47 -19.62 30.96
N LEU A 581 -13.34 -20.53 30.01
CA LEU A 581 -12.14 -20.77 29.21
C LEU A 581 -12.26 -20.04 27.88
N ILE A 582 -11.28 -19.19 27.56
CA ILE A 582 -11.25 -18.45 26.28
C ILE A 582 -9.99 -18.83 25.52
N ALA A 583 -10.16 -19.50 24.38
CA ALA A 583 -9.07 -19.87 23.49
C ALA A 583 -8.96 -18.92 22.29
N GLY A 584 -7.75 -18.63 21.87
CA GLY A 584 -7.44 -17.81 20.70
C GLY A 584 -6.38 -16.75 20.98
N THR A 585 -5.96 -16.08 19.92
CA THR A 585 -5.01 -14.95 19.97
C THR A 585 -5.49 -13.84 19.03
N GLY A 586 -5.07 -12.62 19.27
CA GLY A 586 -5.46 -11.51 18.39
C GLY A 586 -5.13 -10.14 18.95
N PRO A 587 -5.45 -9.07 18.21
CA PRO A 587 -5.08 -7.71 18.61
C PRO A 587 -5.75 -7.21 19.88
N GLU A 588 -6.84 -7.84 20.33
CA GLU A 588 -7.54 -7.45 21.57
C GLU A 588 -7.05 -8.21 22.83
N GLU A 589 -6.05 -9.10 22.71
CA GLU A 589 -5.60 -9.96 23.79
C GLU A 589 -5.19 -9.18 25.05
N ASP A 590 -4.29 -8.19 24.89
CA ASP A 590 -3.80 -7.38 26.00
C ASP A 590 -4.89 -6.53 26.65
N ASN A 591 -5.79 -6.01 25.83
CA ASN A 591 -6.93 -5.24 26.32
C ASN A 591 -7.93 -6.11 27.11
N MET A 592 -8.16 -7.35 26.65
CA MET A 592 -8.99 -8.33 27.38
C MET A 592 -8.37 -8.71 28.73
N LYS A 593 -7.05 -8.94 28.81
CA LYS A 593 -6.34 -9.20 30.06
C LYS A 593 -6.53 -8.05 31.06
N LYS A 594 -6.32 -6.82 30.60
CA LYS A 594 -6.57 -5.61 31.44
C LYS A 594 -8.02 -5.52 31.93
N PHE A 595 -8.99 -5.88 31.07
CA PHE A 595 -10.40 -5.88 31.48
C PHE A 595 -10.69 -6.93 32.56
N ILE A 596 -10.12 -8.14 32.42
CA ILE A 596 -10.26 -9.25 33.37
C ILE A 596 -9.71 -8.83 34.75
N GLU A 597 -8.51 -8.27 34.78
CA GLU A 597 -7.88 -7.78 36.02
C GLU A 597 -8.68 -6.67 36.67
N LYS A 598 -9.04 -5.63 35.90
CA LYS A 598 -9.80 -4.47 36.40
C LYS A 598 -11.16 -4.86 37.01
N ASN A 599 -11.79 -5.93 36.51
CA ASN A 599 -13.12 -6.37 36.98
C ASN A 599 -13.06 -7.58 37.93
N ILE A 600 -11.89 -7.93 38.44
CA ILE A 600 -11.66 -9.02 39.41
C ILE A 600 -12.21 -10.36 38.88
N LEU A 601 -11.95 -10.64 37.58
CA LEU A 601 -12.40 -11.85 36.92
C LEU A 601 -11.27 -12.92 36.79
N SER A 602 -10.07 -12.66 37.28
CA SER A 602 -8.88 -13.52 37.13
C SER A 602 -9.07 -14.96 37.65
N ASN A 603 -9.92 -15.14 38.67
CA ASN A 603 -10.26 -16.47 39.20
C ASN A 603 -11.44 -17.14 38.48
N THR A 604 -12.06 -16.47 37.50
CA THR A 604 -13.25 -16.95 36.79
C THR A 604 -12.96 -17.13 35.30
N VAL A 605 -12.14 -16.26 34.68
CA VAL A 605 -11.83 -16.25 33.25
C VAL A 605 -10.37 -16.63 33.02
N TYR A 606 -10.15 -17.66 32.22
CA TYR A 606 -8.84 -18.17 31.85
C TYR A 606 -8.58 -17.95 30.36
N MET A 607 -7.58 -17.12 30.04
CA MET A 607 -7.12 -16.89 28.67
C MET A 607 -6.11 -17.97 28.28
N LEU A 608 -6.50 -18.92 27.43
CA LEU A 608 -5.70 -20.10 27.07
C LEU A 608 -4.66 -19.82 25.97
N GLY A 609 -4.76 -18.66 25.30
CA GLY A 609 -3.92 -18.36 24.17
C GLY A 609 -4.19 -19.27 22.97
N LYS A 610 -3.17 -19.50 22.14
CA LYS A 610 -3.25 -20.37 20.95
C LYS A 610 -3.20 -21.83 21.35
N ILE A 611 -4.24 -22.59 21.06
CA ILE A 611 -4.30 -24.03 21.21
C ILE A 611 -4.00 -24.71 19.87
N LYS A 612 -3.33 -25.86 19.89
CA LYS A 612 -3.12 -26.66 18.68
C LYS A 612 -4.45 -27.24 18.19
N PRO A 613 -4.68 -27.32 16.87
CA PRO A 613 -5.94 -27.85 16.33
C PRO A 613 -6.31 -29.26 16.83
N GLU A 614 -5.31 -30.12 17.02
CA GLU A 614 -5.49 -31.48 17.52
C GLU A 614 -5.93 -31.55 19.01
N ASP A 615 -5.68 -30.52 19.79
CA ASP A 615 -6.03 -30.47 21.22
C ASP A 615 -7.36 -29.70 21.47
N ILE A 616 -7.87 -28.96 20.49
CA ILE A 616 -9.15 -28.21 20.62
C ILE A 616 -10.32 -29.11 21.03
N PRO A 617 -10.51 -30.33 20.47
CA PRO A 617 -11.59 -31.21 20.89
C PRO A 617 -11.63 -31.50 22.38
N LEU A 618 -10.47 -31.58 23.06
CA LEU A 618 -10.40 -31.80 24.51
C LEU A 618 -11.09 -30.71 25.31
N TYR A 619 -11.00 -29.47 24.87
CA TYR A 619 -11.64 -28.33 25.57
C TYR A 619 -13.15 -28.28 25.34
N TYR A 620 -13.62 -28.71 24.17
CA TYR A 620 -15.06 -28.87 23.94
C TYR A 620 -15.63 -30.00 24.78
N LEU A 621 -14.92 -31.15 24.86
CA LEU A 621 -15.34 -32.29 25.70
C LEU A 621 -15.25 -31.99 27.20
N LEU A 622 -14.41 -31.04 27.60
CA LEU A 622 -14.28 -30.58 29.00
C LEU A 622 -15.41 -29.61 29.40
N ALA A 623 -15.95 -28.85 28.43
CA ALA A 623 -16.89 -27.79 28.68
C ALA A 623 -18.35 -28.26 28.77
N ASP A 624 -19.16 -27.60 29.60
CA ASP A 624 -20.59 -27.86 29.74
C ASP A 624 -21.43 -27.02 28.79
N ILE A 625 -21.01 -25.77 28.53
CA ILE A 625 -21.75 -24.83 27.67
C ILE A 625 -20.73 -24.07 26.80
N PHE A 626 -21.00 -24.02 25.51
CA PHE A 626 -20.25 -23.16 24.60
C PHE A 626 -20.92 -21.80 24.44
N ILE A 627 -20.18 -20.74 24.75
CA ILE A 627 -20.69 -19.36 24.71
C ILE A 627 -20.05 -18.59 23.55
N PHE A 628 -20.87 -17.83 22.80
CA PHE A 628 -20.40 -17.16 21.61
C PHE A 628 -21.02 -15.78 21.40
N SER A 629 -20.17 -14.78 21.17
CA SER A 629 -20.58 -13.37 21.08
C SER A 629 -20.37 -12.72 19.71
N SER A 630 -19.91 -13.48 18.70
CA SER A 630 -19.61 -12.93 17.38
C SER A 630 -20.86 -12.48 16.63
N LYS A 631 -20.80 -11.28 16.06
CA LYS A 631 -21.85 -10.69 15.22
C LYS A 631 -21.63 -10.96 13.73
N SER A 632 -20.45 -11.43 13.34
CA SER A 632 -20.03 -11.60 11.95
C SER A 632 -19.53 -13.04 11.71
N GLU A 633 -20.43 -13.92 11.33
CA GLU A 633 -20.08 -15.28 10.96
C GLU A 633 -20.59 -15.61 9.56
N THR A 634 -19.80 -16.40 8.82
CA THR A 634 -20.24 -16.95 7.54
C THR A 634 -20.95 -18.29 7.76
N GLN A 635 -20.43 -19.10 8.70
CA GLN A 635 -20.99 -20.41 9.06
C GLN A 635 -20.93 -20.68 10.57
N GLY A 636 -19.89 -20.22 11.27
CA GLY A 636 -19.69 -20.54 12.68
C GLY A 636 -19.28 -21.99 12.92
N MET A 637 -18.22 -22.47 12.26
CA MET A 637 -17.73 -23.85 12.40
C MET A 637 -17.52 -24.27 13.86
N VAL A 638 -17.07 -23.35 14.71
CA VAL A 638 -16.84 -23.59 16.15
C VAL A 638 -18.11 -24.01 16.91
N LEU A 639 -19.31 -23.65 16.39
CA LEU A 639 -20.59 -24.07 16.98
C LEU A 639 -20.83 -25.56 16.72
N LEU A 640 -20.56 -26.04 15.50
CA LEU A 640 -20.67 -27.45 15.17
C LEU A 640 -19.63 -28.31 15.91
N GLU A 641 -18.43 -27.77 16.12
CA GLU A 641 -17.41 -28.40 16.92
C GLU A 641 -17.84 -28.49 18.40
N ALA A 642 -18.44 -27.43 18.94
CA ALA A 642 -19.00 -27.48 20.29
C ALA A 642 -20.09 -28.53 20.43
N MET A 643 -21.03 -28.57 19.48
CA MET A 643 -22.11 -29.55 19.46
C MET A 643 -21.60 -31.00 19.30
N ALA A 644 -20.53 -31.21 18.51
CA ALA A 644 -19.85 -32.50 18.39
C ALA A 644 -19.25 -32.94 19.74
N GLY A 645 -18.70 -31.99 20.50
CA GLY A 645 -18.23 -32.18 21.87
C GLY A 645 -19.34 -32.23 22.92
N SER A 646 -20.61 -32.37 22.53
CA SER A 646 -21.77 -32.39 23.42
C SER A 646 -21.98 -31.08 24.22
N CYS A 647 -21.50 -29.95 23.72
CA CYS A 647 -21.69 -28.64 24.34
C CYS A 647 -22.90 -27.93 23.68
N PRO A 648 -23.98 -27.66 24.39
CA PRO A 648 -25.03 -26.75 23.94
C PRO A 648 -24.45 -25.36 23.74
N VAL A 649 -24.97 -24.65 22.74
CA VAL A 649 -24.45 -23.35 22.33
C VAL A 649 -25.35 -22.22 22.77
N VAL A 650 -24.81 -21.21 23.45
CA VAL A 650 -25.50 -19.93 23.69
C VAL A 650 -24.80 -18.83 22.91
N ALA A 651 -25.45 -18.35 21.85
CA ALA A 651 -24.86 -17.38 20.93
C ALA A 651 -25.74 -16.15 20.69
N ILE A 652 -25.12 -15.02 20.34
CA ILE A 652 -25.84 -13.85 19.82
C ILE A 652 -26.35 -14.18 18.42
N LYS A 653 -27.60 -13.84 18.13
CA LYS A 653 -28.21 -14.02 16.82
C LYS A 653 -27.40 -13.29 15.74
N SER A 654 -26.90 -14.04 14.75
CA SER A 654 -26.21 -13.51 13.57
C SER A 654 -26.53 -14.34 12.35
N SER A 655 -26.42 -13.74 11.15
CA SER A 655 -26.86 -14.36 9.90
C SER A 655 -26.15 -15.69 9.53
N GLY A 656 -24.92 -15.88 10.00
CA GLY A 656 -24.13 -17.10 9.70
C GLY A 656 -24.45 -18.31 10.57
N ILE A 657 -25.15 -18.13 11.68
CA ILE A 657 -25.44 -19.20 12.66
C ILE A 657 -26.94 -19.49 12.83
N GLU A 658 -27.80 -18.75 12.13
CA GLU A 658 -29.25 -18.78 12.35
C GLU A 658 -29.88 -20.19 12.17
N ASN A 659 -29.34 -20.95 11.24
CA ASN A 659 -29.82 -22.33 10.95
C ASN A 659 -29.03 -23.43 11.70
N MET A 660 -28.00 -23.05 12.50
CA MET A 660 -27.19 -24.02 13.24
C MET A 660 -27.71 -24.24 14.65
N ILE A 661 -28.33 -23.23 15.23
CA ILE A 661 -28.87 -23.30 16.58
C ILE A 661 -30.40 -23.38 16.47
N ILE A 662 -31.00 -24.41 17.06
CA ILE A 662 -32.43 -24.59 17.24
C ILE A 662 -32.73 -24.36 18.73
N ASP A 663 -33.45 -23.26 19.02
CA ASP A 663 -33.75 -22.89 20.39
C ASP A 663 -34.45 -23.99 21.13
N ASN A 664 -34.05 -24.27 22.35
CA ASN A 664 -34.49 -25.33 23.27
C ASN A 664 -34.11 -26.77 22.84
N GLU A 665 -33.41 -26.98 21.72
CA GLU A 665 -32.94 -28.30 21.29
C GLU A 665 -31.42 -28.42 21.48
N ASN A 666 -30.63 -27.69 20.70
CA ASN A 666 -29.17 -27.80 20.71
C ASN A 666 -28.47 -26.54 21.26
N GLY A 667 -29.23 -25.54 21.73
CA GLY A 667 -28.70 -24.29 22.26
C GLY A 667 -29.73 -23.17 22.32
N PHE A 668 -29.25 -21.95 22.47
CA PHE A 668 -30.07 -20.74 22.47
C PHE A 668 -29.48 -19.63 21.62
N LYS A 669 -30.32 -18.92 20.87
CA LYS A 669 -30.00 -17.66 20.21
C LYS A 669 -30.55 -16.50 21.05
N ALA A 670 -29.68 -15.63 21.54
CA ALA A 670 -30.08 -14.38 22.19
C ALA A 670 -30.04 -13.23 21.16
N LYS A 671 -30.90 -12.24 21.36
CA LYS A 671 -30.76 -10.95 20.67
C LYS A 671 -29.42 -10.30 21.05
N ASP A 672 -29.06 -9.21 20.41
CA ASP A 672 -27.88 -8.39 20.81
C ASP A 672 -28.22 -7.62 22.12
N ASN A 673 -28.54 -8.38 23.14
CA ASN A 673 -28.91 -7.91 24.46
C ASN A 673 -28.15 -8.72 25.51
N LEU A 674 -27.37 -8.02 26.33
CA LEU A 674 -26.47 -8.66 27.29
C LEU A 674 -27.26 -9.42 28.35
N SER A 675 -28.38 -8.85 28.86
CA SER A 675 -29.18 -9.50 29.89
C SER A 675 -29.81 -10.79 29.38
N GLU A 676 -30.45 -10.77 28.20
CA GLU A 676 -31.07 -11.97 27.60
C GLU A 676 -30.03 -13.07 27.39
N TRP A 677 -28.82 -12.72 26.90
CA TRP A 677 -27.74 -13.68 26.69
C TRP A 677 -27.28 -14.30 28.03
N CYS A 678 -27.09 -13.50 29.06
CA CYS A 678 -26.76 -13.96 30.41
C CYS A 678 -27.85 -14.85 31.00
N ASP A 679 -29.12 -14.46 30.85
CA ASP A 679 -30.27 -15.18 31.43
C ASP A 679 -30.38 -16.60 30.82
N LYS A 680 -30.10 -16.75 29.48
CA LYS A 680 -30.06 -18.06 28.81
C LYS A 680 -28.93 -18.94 29.34
N ILE A 681 -27.77 -18.38 29.59
CA ILE A 681 -26.64 -19.13 30.17
C ILE A 681 -26.97 -19.54 31.61
N MET A 682 -27.46 -18.63 32.42
CA MET A 682 -27.83 -18.91 33.82
C MET A 682 -28.98 -19.91 33.90
N TYR A 683 -29.91 -19.90 32.93
CA TYR A 683 -30.98 -20.88 32.85
C TYR A 683 -30.40 -22.31 32.71
N LEU A 684 -29.44 -22.51 31.77
CA LEU A 684 -28.77 -23.81 31.61
C LEU A 684 -27.94 -24.19 32.84
N MET A 685 -27.25 -23.23 33.47
CA MET A 685 -26.46 -23.48 34.67
C MET A 685 -27.34 -23.95 35.87
N LYS A 686 -28.58 -23.47 35.95
CA LYS A 686 -29.53 -23.82 37.00
C LYS A 686 -30.26 -25.12 36.77
N ASN A 687 -30.49 -25.53 35.50
CA ASN A 687 -31.34 -26.66 35.13
C ASN A 687 -30.49 -27.77 34.51
N LYS A 688 -29.85 -28.59 35.36
CA LYS A 688 -28.92 -29.63 34.95
C LYS A 688 -29.54 -30.67 34.02
N ASP A 689 -30.82 -31.03 34.19
CA ASP A 689 -31.54 -31.98 33.37
C ASP A 689 -31.74 -31.43 31.95
N VAL A 690 -32.13 -30.16 31.82
CA VAL A 690 -32.24 -29.47 30.51
C VAL A 690 -30.88 -29.40 29.82
N LEU A 691 -29.84 -29.07 30.59
CA LEU A 691 -28.46 -29.02 30.06
C LEU A 691 -28.05 -30.41 29.50
N LYS A 692 -28.28 -31.47 30.23
CA LYS A 692 -27.95 -32.85 29.81
C LYS A 692 -28.70 -33.27 28.56
N GLU A 693 -30.00 -32.99 28.50
CA GLU A 693 -30.80 -33.33 27.31
C GLU A 693 -30.37 -32.52 26.11
N MET A 694 -30.15 -31.22 26.27
CA MET A 694 -29.68 -30.34 25.20
C MET A 694 -28.28 -30.72 24.73
N SER A 695 -27.39 -31.21 25.62
CA SER A 695 -26.08 -31.76 25.27
C SER A 695 -26.17 -32.96 24.34
N LYS A 696 -27.09 -33.88 24.64
CA LYS A 696 -27.36 -35.04 23.79
C LYS A 696 -27.89 -34.63 22.42
N GLN A 697 -28.89 -33.74 22.39
CA GLN A 697 -29.48 -33.25 21.15
C GLN A 697 -28.46 -32.46 20.30
N ALA A 698 -27.58 -31.67 20.91
CA ALA A 698 -26.50 -30.97 20.24
C ALA A 698 -25.55 -31.96 19.54
N HIS A 699 -25.15 -33.04 20.24
CA HIS A 699 -24.29 -34.07 19.66
C HIS A 699 -24.98 -34.77 18.47
N GLU A 700 -26.24 -35.21 18.63
CA GLU A 700 -27.00 -35.86 17.53
C GLU A 700 -27.16 -34.91 16.32
N PHE A 701 -27.43 -33.63 16.58
CA PHE A 701 -27.51 -32.62 15.50
C PHE A 701 -26.21 -32.53 14.71
N SER A 702 -25.05 -32.55 15.39
CA SER A 702 -23.73 -32.42 14.76
C SER A 702 -23.41 -33.57 13.78
N LYS A 703 -23.93 -34.77 14.00
CA LYS A 703 -23.73 -35.94 13.12
C LYS A 703 -24.23 -35.73 11.69
N ASN A 704 -25.27 -34.89 11.50
CA ASN A 704 -25.74 -34.51 10.18
C ASN A 704 -24.75 -33.67 9.37
N TYR A 705 -23.75 -33.16 10.05
CA TYR A 705 -22.67 -32.30 9.53
C TYR A 705 -21.29 -32.97 9.63
N SER A 706 -21.24 -34.30 9.75
CA SER A 706 -19.97 -35.02 9.70
C SER A 706 -19.21 -34.73 8.40
N VAL A 707 -17.89 -34.75 8.45
CA VAL A 707 -17.03 -34.50 7.27
C VAL A 707 -17.35 -35.50 6.15
N GLU A 708 -17.63 -36.77 6.50
CA GLU A 708 -17.98 -37.85 5.56
C GLU A 708 -19.31 -37.55 4.85
N THR A 709 -20.32 -37.12 5.62
CA THR A 709 -21.63 -36.75 5.08
C THR A 709 -21.54 -35.57 4.12
N ILE A 710 -20.76 -34.54 4.49
CA ILE A 710 -20.54 -33.35 3.65
C ILE A 710 -19.72 -33.72 2.41
N ALA A 711 -18.72 -34.58 2.52
CA ALA A 711 -17.93 -35.03 1.38
C ALA A 711 -18.84 -35.82 0.37
N LYS A 712 -19.71 -36.71 0.84
CA LYS A 712 -20.69 -37.41 -0.02
C LYS A 712 -21.63 -36.44 -0.76
N LYS A 713 -22.15 -35.44 -0.04
CA LYS A 713 -23.01 -34.39 -0.65
C LYS A 713 -22.23 -33.55 -1.68
N THR A 714 -20.95 -33.28 -1.41
CA THR A 714 -20.08 -32.55 -2.33
C THR A 714 -19.75 -33.36 -3.58
N LEU A 715 -19.48 -34.67 -3.43
CA LEU A 715 -19.29 -35.60 -4.56
C LEU A 715 -20.54 -35.71 -5.44
N ASN A 716 -21.73 -35.81 -4.85
CA ASN A 716 -22.95 -35.79 -5.62
C ASN A 716 -23.09 -34.53 -6.48
N LEU A 717 -22.72 -33.38 -5.96
CA LEU A 717 -22.67 -32.15 -6.74
C LEU A 717 -21.60 -32.21 -7.85
N TYR A 718 -20.41 -32.76 -7.56
CA TYR A 718 -19.39 -32.94 -8.58
C TYR A 718 -19.84 -33.83 -9.72
N PHE A 719 -20.40 -34.99 -9.42
CA PHE A 719 -20.92 -35.89 -10.44
C PHE A 719 -22.05 -35.25 -11.25
N GLN A 720 -22.96 -34.52 -10.60
CA GLN A 720 -24.01 -33.78 -11.29
C GLN A 720 -23.42 -32.80 -12.30
N ILE A 721 -22.47 -31.97 -11.90
CA ILE A 721 -21.88 -30.94 -12.78
C ILE A 721 -21.03 -31.57 -13.88
N ILE A 722 -20.35 -32.69 -13.61
CA ILE A 722 -19.56 -33.41 -14.63
C ILE A 722 -20.51 -34.06 -15.68
N SER A 723 -21.68 -34.54 -15.28
CA SER A 723 -22.64 -35.11 -16.21
C SER A 723 -23.42 -34.09 -17.04
N GLU A 724 -23.58 -32.86 -16.52
CA GLU A 724 -24.27 -31.76 -17.22
C GLU A 724 -23.31 -31.02 -18.21
N LYS A 725 -22.00 -31.29 -18.20
CA LYS A 725 -20.98 -30.65 -19.04
C LYS A 725 -20.40 -31.60 -20.09
#